data_c95c4ae572c7a9cf4e593443e2a7dcd2
#
_entry.id   c95c4ae572c7a9cf4e593443e2a7dcd2
#
_cell.length_a   1.000
_cell.length_b   1.000
_cell.length_c   1.000
_cell.angle_alpha   90.00
_cell.angle_beta   90.00
_cell.angle_gamma   90.00
#
_symmetry.space_group_name_H-M   'P 1'
#
loop_
_entity.id
_entity.type
_entity.pdbx_description
1 polymer ?
#
loop_
_entity_poly.entity_id
_entity_poly.type
_entity_poly.pdbx_seq_one_letter_code
_entity_poly.pdbx_strand_id
1 'polypeptide(L)'
;PYAPQPLDRIDAQARELDLSAWHGGWPRTRLKAEVTAHSIDQALTGSLHAENSASGTLNSGRLPISAVDVRFSGNEKTWKLQSLDMKVSGGGRISGSAAVDQDAGSMSIQLHGIDTAGLDSRLRAIKVSGNAKISGNTVAQSATAQLDGAGAQLQFSAKHSGDVVTIERAQLKAGAGVAEIKGSLGLQTAQAFDFSGSLSRLDPSKLAAVPSATLNGRMTAKGKLHPEWQAQVDIDLVDSRLRNLPFNAGAAFTTRKSQWFDGTAQLAIGRNRVELNGGYGKPKDQLHWVIHAEDLRALDPALGGRISAKGTVTGAPGGPALDFTVEGRQLIAGNQQLAGLEAQGTLAAGLDGPLRVLATATGLRIAETRIDALRLAGNGTRAQHVIEGTAQGTDADGTLRATGGMDGQGRWIGSIDQLELKRPWPVRLSAPARITAGRELLVIEQLRAQLLDGEFGPATLRAEKGRINTTGAFRGIAAGRLLPRNSGLIDAGLRLGGQWTLALEDSWTGKASLHRESGDLSLAGEPAVPLALRKTALNINAADSGIELALDIDSSAMGTASAQLQTRLIRKDGVWMLPGEAPLSGNMNLDFRSMTWLRALLPGLDRIDGRMAARIRADGTVATPRFSGTITGDQLQLRAVGPGLDLRDGRLRATLADTQFRLDEFELKAGKGRITANGTADLTGGLRSVDLNARAEHAQILLAPQWSAIIDGAGRLGFRDRRITLEGKFGLDEGRYDLGTRLKPTLGEDVIVRSGKKETAEKPAALPVQLDINIDLHDKLTVRGNGLDALLGGSLRITTRGAALSAVGDVRTVRGYYTVFGQRLEIERGTVAFAGPLTDPGLDLRAIRKFQTVEVGVEVTGSLQRPTVKLVSIPDMSDTDRLGWLALGRDPAGSDRAQLAVLQAAVLSLTGSGGKPVQKQIAEGFGLDEIGFAGGENGALGVVALGKKLTDQLSIRLEQTLGGTAGSLLRMDYMLSERWRLRATAGAENAGDILFTLRFD
;
A
#
# COMPACT_ATOMS: atom_id res chain seq x y z
N PRO A 1 39.18 -48.66 68.81
CA PRO A 1 38.99 -47.43 68.08
C PRO A 1 37.52 -47.22 67.82
N TYR A 2 36.71 -47.08 68.88
CA TYR A 2 35.36 -46.58 68.79
C TYR A 2 35.30 -45.27 69.59
N ALA A 3 35.82 -44.23 68.95
CA ALA A 3 35.61 -42.86 69.44
C ALA A 3 34.10 -42.58 69.28
N PRO A 4 33.50 -41.78 70.17
CA PRO A 4 32.11 -41.37 70.05
C PRO A 4 31.77 -40.63 68.77
N GLN A 5 32.81 -40.18 68.03
CA GLN A 5 32.66 -39.60 66.68
C GLN A 5 33.75 -40.16 65.76
N PRO A 6 33.40 -41.07 64.86
CA PRO A 6 34.36 -41.75 63.98
C PRO A 6 34.92 -40.89 62.84
N LEU A 7 34.49 -39.62 62.72
CA LEU A 7 34.96 -38.70 61.68
C LEU A 7 35.76 -37.54 62.23
N ASP A 8 37.06 -37.50 61.96
CA ASP A 8 37.98 -36.45 62.37
C ASP A 8 37.92 -35.22 61.46
N ARG A 9 37.79 -35.49 60.13
CA ARG A 9 37.68 -34.45 59.11
C ARG A 9 36.85 -34.90 57.86
N ILE A 10 36.02 -33.97 57.32
CA ILE A 10 35.29 -34.16 56.09
C ILE A 10 35.68 -33.01 55.17
N ASP A 11 36.21 -33.34 54.00
CA ASP A 11 36.37 -32.40 52.88
C ASP A 11 35.70 -33.02 51.65
N ALA A 12 34.59 -32.45 51.20
CA ALA A 12 33.86 -32.97 50.07
C ALA A 12 33.56 -31.82 49.07
N GLN A 13 33.76 -32.10 47.83
CA GLN A 13 33.41 -31.19 46.71
C GLN A 13 32.53 -31.92 45.70
N ALA A 14 31.50 -31.23 45.29
CA ALA A 14 30.64 -31.64 44.17
C ALA A 14 30.69 -30.61 43.06
N ARG A 15 30.75 -31.05 41.81
CA ARG A 15 30.72 -30.19 40.62
C ARG A 15 29.60 -30.63 39.68
N GLU A 16 28.86 -29.65 39.16
CA GLU A 16 27.77 -29.86 38.22
C GLU A 16 26.65 -30.81 38.70
N LEU A 17 26.36 -30.80 39.99
CA LEU A 17 25.34 -31.67 40.59
C LEU A 17 23.94 -31.19 40.14
N ASP A 18 23.17 -32.08 39.46
CA ASP A 18 21.77 -31.86 39.08
C ASP A 18 20.85 -32.67 40.03
N LEU A 19 20.07 -31.94 40.83
CA LEU A 19 19.13 -32.58 41.77
C LEU A 19 18.00 -33.35 41.06
N SER A 20 17.64 -32.95 39.83
CA SER A 20 16.62 -33.62 39.05
C SER A 20 17.04 -35.06 38.62
N ALA A 21 18.34 -35.33 38.61
CA ALA A 21 18.86 -36.66 38.30
C ALA A 21 18.61 -37.68 39.44
N TRP A 22 18.43 -37.20 40.68
CA TRP A 22 18.18 -38.05 41.84
C TRP A 22 16.69 -38.33 42.06
N HIS A 23 15.84 -37.35 41.70
CA HIS A 23 14.39 -37.53 41.78
C HIS A 23 13.72 -36.67 40.70
N GLY A 24 12.94 -37.29 39.82
CA GLY A 24 12.36 -36.63 38.63
C GLY A 24 11.38 -35.47 38.92
N GLY A 25 10.92 -35.33 40.17
CA GLY A 25 10.09 -34.20 40.64
C GLY A 25 10.89 -33.00 41.17
N TRP A 26 12.20 -33.13 41.29
CA TRP A 26 13.04 -32.04 41.80
C TRP A 26 13.46 -31.08 40.72
N PRO A 27 13.69 -29.78 41.06
CA PRO A 27 14.11 -28.80 40.07
C PRO A 27 15.50 -29.09 39.52
N ARG A 28 15.69 -28.76 38.25
CA ARG A 28 17.00 -28.84 37.60
C ARG A 28 17.97 -27.85 38.21
N THR A 29 19.17 -28.32 38.50
CA THR A 29 20.23 -27.50 39.10
C THR A 29 21.58 -27.77 38.42
N ARG A 30 22.52 -26.88 38.59
CA ARG A 30 23.94 -27.08 38.30
C ARG A 30 24.74 -26.56 39.49
N LEU A 31 24.85 -27.42 40.52
CA LEU A 31 25.45 -27.02 41.76
C LEU A 31 26.94 -27.31 41.74
N LYS A 32 27.73 -26.34 42.20
CA LYS A 32 29.09 -26.53 42.73
C LYS A 32 29.00 -26.38 44.24
N ALA A 33 29.31 -27.43 44.98
CA ALA A 33 29.23 -27.44 46.43
C ALA A 33 30.53 -27.87 47.07
N GLU A 34 30.87 -27.25 48.15
CA GLU A 34 32.02 -27.56 48.98
C GLU A 34 31.58 -27.66 50.46
N VAL A 35 31.92 -28.78 51.06
CA VAL A 35 31.63 -29.06 52.47
C VAL A 35 32.97 -29.31 53.18
N THR A 36 33.19 -28.56 54.22
CA THR A 36 34.32 -28.81 55.13
C THR A 36 33.79 -29.00 56.54
N ALA A 37 34.25 -30.02 57.26
CA ALA A 37 33.92 -30.19 58.67
C ALA A 37 35.07 -30.89 59.39
N HIS A 38 35.24 -30.56 60.63
CA HIS A 38 36.27 -31.10 61.51
C HIS A 38 35.76 -31.24 62.93
N SER A 39 36.25 -32.20 63.63
CA SER A 39 35.89 -32.46 65.01
C SER A 39 36.76 -31.59 65.99
N ILE A 40 36.07 -30.81 66.87
CA ILE A 40 36.65 -29.98 67.91
C ILE A 40 35.90 -30.26 69.23
N ASP A 41 36.59 -30.64 70.26
CA ASP A 41 35.99 -30.90 71.60
C ASP A 41 34.72 -31.79 71.54
N GLN A 42 34.80 -32.91 70.87
CA GLN A 42 33.71 -33.86 70.68
C GLN A 42 32.45 -33.31 69.86
N ALA A 43 32.61 -32.16 69.26
CA ALA A 43 31.63 -31.58 68.37
C ALA A 43 32.16 -31.47 66.94
N LEU A 44 31.34 -31.89 65.88
CA LEU A 44 31.62 -31.68 64.47
C LEU A 44 31.31 -30.24 64.15
N THR A 45 32.26 -29.44 63.75
CA THR A 45 32.02 -28.07 63.21
C THR A 45 32.38 -28.00 61.76
N GLY A 46 31.54 -27.37 60.96
CA GLY A 46 31.73 -27.33 59.53
C GLY A 46 31.00 -26.19 58.81
N SER A 47 31.31 -26.09 57.52
CA SER A 47 30.64 -25.17 56.62
C SER A 47 30.27 -25.87 55.30
N LEU A 48 29.19 -25.45 54.71
CA LEU A 48 28.76 -25.76 53.36
C LEU A 48 28.68 -24.49 52.57
N HIS A 49 29.36 -24.45 51.47
CA HIS A 49 29.18 -23.40 50.44
C HIS A 49 28.68 -24.08 49.17
N ALA A 50 27.61 -23.56 48.57
CA ALA A 50 27.10 -24.06 47.31
C ALA A 50 26.67 -22.92 46.38
N GLU A 51 27.04 -23.02 45.10
CA GLU A 51 26.63 -22.10 44.02
C GLU A 51 25.83 -22.83 42.95
N ASN A 52 24.76 -22.23 42.50
CA ASN A 52 23.89 -22.76 41.45
C ASN A 52 23.97 -21.90 40.18
N SER A 53 24.76 -22.32 39.21
CA SER A 53 24.91 -21.62 37.92
C SER A 53 23.68 -21.73 37.00
N ALA A 54 22.77 -22.67 37.27
CA ALA A 54 21.51 -22.86 36.54
C ALA A 54 20.28 -22.40 37.35
N SER A 55 20.47 -21.43 38.25
CA SER A 55 19.37 -20.87 39.06
C SER A 55 18.30 -20.22 38.16
N GLY A 56 17.02 -20.27 38.57
CA GLY A 56 15.91 -19.70 37.80
C GLY A 56 14.56 -19.94 38.46
N THR A 57 13.48 -19.56 37.84
CA THR A 57 12.12 -19.62 38.40
C THR A 57 11.60 -21.05 38.53
N LEU A 58 10.78 -21.32 39.56
CA LEU A 58 10.17 -22.65 39.82
C LEU A 58 9.30 -23.12 38.64
N ASN A 59 8.55 -22.19 38.02
CA ASN A 59 7.72 -22.53 36.84
C ASN A 59 8.53 -22.87 35.58
N SER A 60 9.84 -22.59 35.56
CA SER A 60 10.77 -23.08 34.54
C SER A 60 11.44 -24.41 34.87
N GLY A 61 11.02 -25.05 36.00
CA GLY A 61 11.60 -26.27 36.50
C GLY A 61 13.00 -26.09 37.11
N ARG A 62 13.38 -24.89 37.55
CA ARG A 62 14.67 -24.56 38.11
C ARG A 62 14.55 -24.17 39.59
N LEU A 63 15.64 -24.28 40.33
CA LEU A 63 15.72 -23.82 41.72
C LEU A 63 16.06 -22.32 41.78
N PRO A 64 15.24 -21.46 42.45
CA PRO A 64 15.46 -20.01 42.49
C PRO A 64 16.49 -19.59 43.55
N ILE A 65 17.45 -20.42 43.83
CA ILE A 65 18.55 -20.16 44.77
C ILE A 65 19.86 -20.17 43.97
N SER A 66 20.61 -19.09 44.06
CA SER A 66 21.89 -18.93 43.34
C SER A 66 23.10 -19.28 44.18
N ALA A 67 23.03 -19.07 45.48
CA ALA A 67 24.11 -19.46 46.38
C ALA A 67 23.55 -19.80 47.78
N VAL A 68 24.24 -20.69 48.49
CA VAL A 68 23.94 -21.08 49.86
C VAL A 68 25.23 -21.17 50.67
N ASP A 69 25.26 -20.49 51.79
CA ASP A 69 26.34 -20.56 52.78
C ASP A 69 25.78 -21.01 54.12
N VAL A 70 26.33 -22.06 54.68
CA VAL A 70 25.89 -22.65 55.94
C VAL A 70 27.07 -22.87 56.86
N ARG A 71 26.91 -22.54 58.14
CA ARG A 71 27.83 -22.93 59.22
C ARG A 71 27.06 -23.74 60.24
N PHE A 72 27.58 -24.88 60.59
CA PHE A 72 26.97 -25.78 61.54
C PHE A 72 27.96 -26.34 62.55
N SER A 73 27.43 -26.67 63.68
CA SER A 73 28.17 -27.45 64.71
C SER A 73 27.22 -28.41 65.45
N GLY A 74 27.72 -29.55 65.83
CA GLY A 74 26.88 -30.48 66.56
C GLY A 74 27.65 -31.68 67.12
N ASN A 75 26.99 -32.35 68.00
CA ASN A 75 27.49 -33.56 68.63
C ASN A 75 26.29 -34.58 68.68
N GLU A 76 26.48 -35.70 69.39
CA GLU A 76 25.43 -36.76 69.51
C GLU A 76 24.09 -36.22 70.06
N LYS A 77 24.10 -35.14 70.82
CA LYS A 77 22.92 -34.63 71.57
C LYS A 77 22.38 -33.33 70.97
N THR A 78 23.26 -32.46 70.46
CA THR A 78 22.84 -31.12 70.03
C THR A 78 23.41 -30.80 68.66
N TRP A 79 22.60 -30.20 67.80
CA TRP A 79 23.02 -29.64 66.56
C TRP A 79 22.63 -28.18 66.46
N LYS A 80 23.55 -27.33 66.01
CA LYS A 80 23.31 -25.90 65.78
C LYS A 80 23.70 -25.53 64.32
N LEU A 81 22.73 -25.01 63.63
CA LEU A 81 22.96 -24.26 62.40
C LEU A 81 23.26 -22.80 62.80
N GLN A 82 24.54 -22.47 62.96
CA GLN A 82 25.00 -21.17 63.44
C GLN A 82 24.61 -20.03 62.52
N SER A 83 24.71 -20.25 61.21
CA SER A 83 24.27 -19.30 60.19
C SER A 83 23.85 -20.04 58.92
N LEU A 84 22.73 -19.63 58.37
CA LEU A 84 22.24 -19.90 57.01
C LEU A 84 22.21 -18.61 56.27
N ASP A 85 22.75 -18.58 55.03
CA ASP A 85 22.68 -17.45 54.14
C ASP A 85 22.44 -17.97 52.74
N MET A 86 21.31 -17.59 52.12
CA MET A 86 20.93 -17.99 50.76
C MET A 86 20.65 -16.77 49.91
N LYS A 87 21.22 -16.73 48.74
CA LYS A 87 20.91 -15.71 47.72
C LYS A 87 19.85 -16.26 46.76
N VAL A 88 18.82 -15.46 46.53
CA VAL A 88 17.69 -15.85 45.65
C VAL A 88 17.89 -15.25 44.26
N SER A 89 17.59 -16.03 43.22
CA SER A 89 17.56 -15.56 41.84
C SER A 89 16.55 -14.43 41.68
N GLY A 90 16.91 -13.36 40.93
CA GLY A 90 16.07 -12.18 40.79
C GLY A 90 16.20 -11.16 41.90
N GLY A 91 16.98 -11.48 42.97
CA GLY A 91 17.28 -10.59 44.08
C GLY A 91 16.65 -11.03 45.40
N GLY A 92 17.31 -10.63 46.47
CA GLY A 92 16.92 -10.95 47.85
C GLY A 92 17.80 -12.01 48.51
N ARG A 93 17.69 -12.06 49.84
CA ARG A 93 18.52 -12.91 50.73
C ARG A 93 17.65 -13.56 51.77
N ILE A 94 17.93 -14.81 52.05
CA ILE A 94 17.34 -15.56 53.17
C ILE A 94 18.48 -15.84 54.17
N SER A 95 18.32 -15.42 55.40
CA SER A 95 19.27 -15.71 56.49
C SER A 95 18.54 -16.44 57.62
N GLY A 96 19.30 -17.19 58.35
CA GLY A 96 18.67 -17.93 59.49
C GLY A 96 19.65 -18.64 60.40
N SER A 97 19.10 -19.20 61.46
CA SER A 97 19.78 -20.09 62.43
C SER A 97 18.83 -21.17 62.89
N ALA A 98 19.38 -22.30 63.27
CA ALA A 98 18.59 -23.39 63.86
C ALA A 98 19.35 -24.05 65.01
N ALA A 99 18.64 -24.55 65.96
CA ALA A 99 19.19 -25.36 67.02
C ALA A 99 18.25 -26.56 67.34
N VAL A 100 18.87 -27.72 67.49
CA VAL A 100 18.15 -28.96 67.84
C VAL A 100 18.88 -29.55 69.05
N ASP A 101 18.16 -29.76 70.09
CA ASP A 101 18.58 -30.50 71.26
C ASP A 101 17.81 -31.84 71.29
N GLN A 102 18.25 -32.84 72.10
CA GLN A 102 17.72 -34.21 72.10
C GLN A 102 16.17 -34.26 71.92
N ASP A 103 15.46 -33.36 72.57
CA ASP A 103 13.99 -33.39 72.66
C ASP A 103 13.29 -32.20 71.95
N ALA A 104 13.99 -31.13 71.60
CA ALA A 104 13.39 -29.93 71.01
C ALA A 104 14.29 -29.27 69.98
N GLY A 105 13.65 -28.70 68.98
CA GLY A 105 14.32 -27.92 67.92
C GLY A 105 13.64 -26.56 67.66
N SER A 106 14.46 -25.60 67.27
CA SER A 106 13.97 -24.29 66.79
C SER A 106 14.78 -23.80 65.61
N MET A 107 14.08 -23.20 64.68
CA MET A 107 14.69 -22.55 63.49
C MET A 107 14.07 -21.18 63.32
N SER A 108 14.91 -20.16 63.11
CA SER A 108 14.49 -18.82 62.80
C SER A 108 15.04 -18.41 61.43
N ILE A 109 14.16 -17.95 60.56
CA ILE A 109 14.51 -17.53 59.20
C ILE A 109 14.09 -16.06 59.00
N GLN A 110 14.93 -15.26 58.37
CA GLN A 110 14.66 -13.88 57.98
C GLN A 110 14.77 -13.79 56.44
N LEU A 111 13.76 -13.23 55.83
CA LEU A 111 13.72 -12.96 54.39
C LEU A 111 13.92 -11.47 54.17
N HIS A 112 14.82 -11.10 53.25
CA HIS A 112 15.15 -9.72 52.94
C HIS A 112 14.99 -9.48 51.45
N GLY A 113 13.97 -8.70 51.02
CA GLY A 113 13.79 -8.21 49.69
C GLY A 113 13.66 -9.30 48.61
N ILE A 114 13.05 -10.44 48.90
CA ILE A 114 12.84 -11.53 47.93
C ILE A 114 11.91 -11.04 46.86
N ASP A 115 12.36 -11.05 45.58
CA ASP A 115 11.51 -10.76 44.45
C ASP A 115 10.65 -11.96 44.10
N THR A 116 9.32 -11.78 44.19
CA THR A 116 8.35 -12.84 43.87
C THR A 116 8.38 -13.27 42.38
N ALA A 117 8.69 -12.35 41.44
CA ALA A 117 8.86 -12.70 40.03
C ALA A 117 10.12 -13.55 39.78
N GLY A 118 11.14 -13.41 40.64
CA GLY A 118 12.33 -14.27 40.64
C GLY A 118 12.04 -15.70 41.15
N LEU A 119 10.97 -15.88 41.93
CA LEU A 119 10.50 -17.22 42.36
C LEU A 119 9.62 -17.88 41.29
N ASP A 120 8.68 -17.14 40.72
CA ASP A 120 7.80 -17.59 39.65
C ASP A 120 7.49 -16.40 38.71
N SER A 121 7.80 -16.53 37.42
CA SER A 121 7.64 -15.47 36.44
C SER A 121 6.18 -15.05 36.16
N ARG A 122 5.21 -15.81 36.63
CA ARG A 122 3.78 -15.47 36.54
C ARG A 122 3.36 -14.47 37.63
N LEU A 123 4.15 -14.31 38.68
CA LEU A 123 3.90 -13.35 39.74
C LEU A 123 4.43 -11.96 39.34
N ARG A 124 3.86 -10.91 39.91
CA ARG A 124 4.42 -9.57 39.82
C ARG A 124 5.70 -9.45 40.64
N ALA A 125 6.58 -8.56 40.25
CA ALA A 125 7.80 -8.23 40.99
C ALA A 125 7.45 -7.46 42.25
N ILE A 126 7.24 -8.18 43.33
CA ILE A 126 7.00 -7.64 44.69
C ILE A 126 8.19 -8.04 45.58
N LYS A 127 8.89 -7.08 46.15
CA LYS A 127 9.95 -7.34 47.14
C LYS A 127 9.31 -7.67 48.48
N VAL A 128 9.47 -8.90 48.90
CA VAL A 128 8.91 -9.43 50.18
C VAL A 128 10.02 -9.59 51.18
N SER A 129 9.78 -9.12 52.44
CA SER A 129 10.65 -9.29 53.58
C SER A 129 9.84 -9.80 54.76
N GLY A 130 10.47 -10.41 55.73
CA GLY A 130 9.77 -10.89 56.90
C GLY A 130 10.52 -11.97 57.68
N ASN A 131 9.80 -12.65 58.55
CA ASN A 131 10.37 -13.70 59.40
C ASN A 131 9.50 -14.99 59.34
N ALA A 132 10.18 -16.11 59.52
CA ALA A 132 9.54 -17.38 59.76
C ALA A 132 10.22 -18.09 60.95
N LYS A 133 9.45 -18.76 61.79
CA LYS A 133 9.93 -19.50 62.96
C LYS A 133 9.31 -20.88 62.99
N ILE A 134 10.10 -21.87 63.18
CA ILE A 134 9.69 -23.26 63.44
C ILE A 134 10.24 -23.64 64.80
N SER A 135 9.39 -24.27 65.66
CA SER A 135 9.82 -24.75 66.95
C SER A 135 8.96 -25.94 67.35
N GLY A 136 9.53 -26.84 68.14
CA GLY A 136 8.83 -28.02 68.62
C GLY A 136 9.79 -29.16 68.94
N ASN A 137 9.22 -30.33 69.11
CA ASN A 137 9.92 -31.57 69.41
C ASN A 137 9.54 -32.67 68.38
N THR A 138 9.98 -33.88 68.58
CA THR A 138 9.70 -35.02 67.69
C THR A 138 8.18 -35.36 67.55
N VAL A 139 7.34 -34.94 68.53
CA VAL A 139 5.91 -35.24 68.57
C VAL A 139 5.08 -34.05 68.10
N ALA A 140 5.48 -32.83 68.43
CA ALA A 140 4.72 -31.62 68.11
C ALA A 140 5.60 -30.48 67.68
N GLN A 141 5.29 -29.88 66.57
CA GLN A 141 6.00 -28.70 65.99
C GLN A 141 5.01 -27.60 65.66
N SER A 142 5.45 -26.37 65.76
CA SER A 142 4.72 -25.19 65.28
C SER A 142 5.57 -24.40 64.28
N ALA A 143 4.94 -23.93 63.23
CA ALA A 143 5.52 -23.06 62.24
C ALA A 143 4.71 -21.76 62.10
N THR A 144 5.37 -20.64 62.19
CA THR A 144 4.75 -19.33 61.97
C THR A 144 5.58 -18.53 60.95
N ALA A 145 4.93 -17.77 60.10
CA ALA A 145 5.61 -16.84 59.20
C ALA A 145 4.79 -15.54 59.08
N GLN A 146 5.51 -14.44 59.03
CA GLN A 146 4.95 -13.14 58.73
C GLN A 146 5.83 -12.48 57.68
N LEU A 147 5.22 -12.26 56.49
CA LEU A 147 5.90 -11.68 55.32
C LEU A 147 5.17 -10.43 54.91
N ASP A 148 5.95 -9.36 54.63
CA ASP A 148 5.45 -8.07 54.24
C ASP A 148 6.13 -7.63 52.92
N GLY A 149 5.31 -7.17 52.00
CA GLY A 149 5.75 -6.64 50.70
C GLY A 149 4.95 -5.42 50.32
N ALA A 150 5.35 -4.71 49.25
CA ALA A 150 4.67 -3.52 48.79
C ALA A 150 3.21 -3.88 48.37
N GLY A 151 2.24 -3.63 49.27
CA GLY A 151 0.79 -3.89 49.03
C GLY A 151 0.37 -5.34 49.24
N ALA A 152 1.23 -6.24 49.73
CA ALA A 152 0.88 -7.63 50.06
C ALA A 152 1.46 -8.04 51.43
N GLN A 153 0.68 -8.75 52.21
CA GLN A 153 1.07 -9.28 53.53
C GLN A 153 0.62 -10.74 53.64
N LEU A 154 1.49 -11.61 54.12
CA LEU A 154 1.16 -13.01 54.39
C LEU A 154 1.42 -13.32 55.86
N GLN A 155 0.39 -13.86 56.53
CA GLN A 155 0.46 -14.43 57.85
C GLN A 155 0.16 -15.93 57.75
N PHE A 156 1.07 -16.74 58.28
CA PHE A 156 0.94 -18.18 58.23
C PHE A 156 1.19 -18.76 59.64
N SER A 157 0.32 -19.68 60.07
CA SER A 157 0.56 -20.50 61.24
C SER A 157 0.08 -21.94 61.00
N ALA A 158 0.92 -22.88 61.36
CA ALA A 158 0.60 -24.30 61.26
C ALA A 158 1.17 -25.05 62.51
N LYS A 159 0.48 -26.13 62.88
CA LYS A 159 0.91 -27.05 63.95
C LYS A 159 0.95 -28.47 63.39
N HIS A 160 2.00 -29.16 63.70
CA HIS A 160 2.08 -30.62 63.60
C HIS A 160 1.92 -31.23 64.96
N SER A 161 1.04 -32.19 65.08
CA SER A 161 0.82 -32.93 66.32
C SER A 161 0.43 -34.37 66.00
N GLY A 162 1.25 -35.33 66.45
CA GLY A 162 1.08 -36.74 66.08
C GLY A 162 1.16 -36.94 64.57
N ASP A 163 0.11 -37.46 63.99
CA ASP A 163 0.05 -37.74 62.52
C ASP A 163 -0.69 -36.67 61.70
N VAL A 164 -0.87 -35.44 62.24
CA VAL A 164 -1.65 -34.41 61.57
C VAL A 164 -0.92 -33.08 61.55
N VAL A 165 -0.82 -32.49 60.36
CA VAL A 165 -0.43 -31.10 60.20
C VAL A 165 -1.69 -30.24 60.00
N THR A 166 -1.89 -29.27 60.92
CA THR A 166 -3.03 -28.37 60.89
C THR A 166 -2.56 -26.98 60.49
N ILE A 167 -3.05 -26.40 59.36
CA ILE A 167 -2.92 -24.99 59.04
C ILE A 167 -3.99 -24.25 59.85
N GLU A 168 -3.57 -23.56 60.91
CA GLU A 168 -4.49 -22.78 61.75
C GLU A 168 -4.91 -21.50 61.05
N ARG A 169 -3.98 -20.90 60.28
CA ARG A 169 -4.19 -19.67 59.53
C ARG A 169 -3.16 -19.53 58.41
N ALA A 170 -3.64 -19.35 57.20
CA ALA A 170 -2.86 -18.83 56.08
C ALA A 170 -3.64 -17.66 55.49
N GLN A 171 -3.28 -16.43 55.89
CA GLN A 171 -3.98 -15.21 55.48
C GLN A 171 -3.08 -14.36 54.59
N LEU A 172 -3.52 -14.13 53.37
CA LEU A 172 -2.87 -13.24 52.44
C LEU A 172 -3.76 -11.99 52.25
N LYS A 173 -3.20 -10.83 52.58
CA LYS A 173 -3.80 -9.52 52.27
C LYS A 173 -3.11 -8.93 51.05
N ALA A 174 -3.89 -8.45 50.09
CA ALA A 174 -3.38 -7.75 48.89
C ALA A 174 -4.23 -6.50 48.63
N GLY A 175 -3.70 -5.34 48.94
CA GLY A 175 -4.48 -4.10 48.95
C GLY A 175 -5.63 -4.19 50.00
N ALA A 176 -6.87 -3.97 49.52
CA ALA A 176 -8.08 -4.11 50.33
C ALA A 176 -8.63 -5.55 50.41
N GLY A 177 -8.02 -6.48 49.68
CA GLY A 177 -8.48 -7.89 49.55
C GLY A 177 -7.80 -8.82 50.51
N VAL A 178 -8.52 -9.88 50.93
CA VAL A 178 -8.05 -10.92 51.85
C VAL A 178 -8.38 -12.30 51.29
N ALA A 179 -7.38 -13.19 51.28
CA ALA A 179 -7.57 -14.62 51.10
C ALA A 179 -7.18 -15.33 52.40
N GLU A 180 -7.98 -16.24 52.88
CA GLU A 180 -7.70 -17.03 54.10
C GLU A 180 -7.87 -18.51 53.77
N ILE A 181 -6.95 -19.35 54.24
CA ILE A 181 -6.99 -20.80 54.12
C ILE A 181 -6.73 -21.41 55.49
N LYS A 182 -7.52 -22.42 55.82
CA LYS A 182 -7.42 -23.28 57.03
C LYS A 182 -7.59 -24.72 56.61
N GLY A 183 -7.02 -25.62 57.35
CA GLY A 183 -7.25 -27.02 57.09
C GLY A 183 -6.24 -27.96 57.75
N SER A 184 -6.36 -29.24 57.44
CA SER A 184 -5.51 -30.30 58.00
C SER A 184 -5.02 -31.26 56.90
N LEU A 185 -3.86 -31.84 57.14
CA LEU A 185 -3.27 -32.91 56.33
C LEU A 185 -2.77 -34.01 57.28
N GLY A 186 -3.37 -35.22 57.14
CA GLY A 186 -2.90 -36.42 57.80
C GLY A 186 -1.56 -36.91 57.19
N LEU A 187 -0.65 -37.37 58.04
CA LEU A 187 0.64 -37.94 57.61
C LEU A 187 0.59 -39.47 57.59
N GLN A 188 -0.52 -40.06 57.97
CA GLN A 188 -0.76 -41.52 57.90
C GLN A 188 -0.78 -41.99 56.42
N THR A 189 -0.82 -43.29 56.21
CA THR A 189 -0.75 -43.94 54.92
C THR A 189 -1.73 -43.36 53.86
N ALA A 190 -2.93 -42.91 54.23
CA ALA A 190 -3.91 -42.33 53.35
C ALA A 190 -3.66 -40.86 53.01
N GLN A 191 -2.91 -40.12 53.84
CA GLN A 191 -2.65 -38.68 53.74
C GLN A 191 -3.95 -37.88 53.45
N ALA A 192 -4.94 -38.10 54.36
CA ALA A 192 -6.23 -37.41 54.24
C ALA A 192 -6.06 -35.91 54.49
N PHE A 193 -6.78 -35.07 53.69
CA PHE A 193 -6.77 -33.61 53.83
C PHE A 193 -8.19 -33.04 53.91
N ASP A 194 -8.33 -31.92 54.59
CA ASP A 194 -9.55 -31.12 54.67
C ASP A 194 -9.16 -29.65 54.74
N PHE A 195 -9.36 -28.93 53.63
CA PHE A 195 -9.04 -27.51 53.52
C PHE A 195 -10.29 -26.68 53.25
N SER A 196 -10.37 -25.53 53.88
CA SER A 196 -11.36 -24.50 53.57
C SER A 196 -10.68 -23.16 53.34
N GLY A 197 -11.18 -22.40 52.37
CA GLY A 197 -10.69 -21.09 52.03
C GLY A 197 -11.81 -20.07 51.86
N SER A 198 -11.51 -18.82 52.12
CA SER A 198 -12.39 -17.70 51.85
C SER A 198 -11.67 -16.55 51.15
N LEU A 199 -12.36 -15.89 50.28
CA LEU A 199 -11.91 -14.70 49.56
C LEU A 199 -12.83 -13.53 49.90
N SER A 200 -12.27 -12.40 50.20
CA SER A 200 -13.00 -11.14 50.41
C SER A 200 -12.29 -10.02 49.67
N ARG A 201 -12.94 -9.49 48.66
CA ARG A 201 -12.47 -8.41 47.79
C ARG A 201 -11.03 -8.60 47.23
N LEU A 202 -10.62 -9.85 47.03
CA LEU A 202 -9.27 -10.17 46.54
C LEU A 202 -9.13 -9.75 45.07
N ASP A 203 -8.13 -8.93 44.79
CA ASP A 203 -7.71 -8.61 43.41
C ASP A 203 -6.42 -9.36 43.05
N PRO A 204 -6.51 -10.48 42.33
CA PRO A 204 -5.34 -11.27 41.95
C PRO A 204 -4.36 -10.51 41.05
N SER A 205 -4.80 -9.44 40.40
CA SER A 205 -3.94 -8.60 39.55
C SER A 205 -2.86 -7.84 40.36
N LYS A 206 -3.04 -7.73 41.66
CA LYS A 206 -2.02 -7.17 42.56
C LYS A 206 -0.86 -8.12 42.79
N LEU A 207 -1.05 -9.42 42.58
CA LEU A 207 -0.08 -10.48 42.84
C LEU A 207 0.50 -11.09 41.56
N ALA A 208 -0.27 -11.13 40.48
CA ALA A 208 0.10 -11.78 39.23
C ALA A 208 -0.29 -10.93 38.02
N ALA A 209 0.27 -11.24 36.84
CA ALA A 209 -0.03 -10.58 35.59
C ALA A 209 -1.36 -11.11 34.98
N VAL A 210 -2.48 -10.92 35.70
CA VAL A 210 -3.85 -11.32 35.31
C VAL A 210 -4.76 -10.09 35.27
N PRO A 211 -5.93 -10.17 34.62
CA PRO A 211 -6.88 -9.07 34.65
C PRO A 211 -7.30 -8.69 36.08
N SER A 212 -7.61 -7.41 36.28
CA SER A 212 -8.15 -6.92 37.57
C SER A 212 -9.48 -7.58 37.90
N ALA A 213 -9.62 -7.99 39.15
CA ALA A 213 -10.83 -8.60 39.62
C ALA A 213 -11.11 -8.18 41.08
N THR A 214 -12.33 -8.40 41.53
CA THR A 214 -12.70 -8.33 42.95
C THR A 214 -13.38 -9.65 43.25
N LEU A 215 -12.66 -10.58 43.86
CA LEU A 215 -13.15 -11.91 44.13
C LEU A 215 -13.65 -12.02 45.56
N ASN A 216 -14.85 -12.56 45.74
CA ASN A 216 -15.47 -12.89 47.00
C ASN A 216 -15.99 -14.32 46.93
N GLY A 217 -15.91 -15.06 48.00
CA GLY A 217 -16.49 -16.39 48.03
C GLY A 217 -15.76 -17.35 48.98
N ARG A 218 -16.10 -18.61 48.84
CA ARG A 218 -15.59 -19.72 49.68
C ARG A 218 -15.20 -20.89 48.78
N MET A 219 -14.27 -21.69 49.28
CA MET A 219 -13.87 -22.93 48.65
C MET A 219 -13.58 -23.98 49.75
N THR A 220 -13.91 -25.23 49.45
CA THR A 220 -13.51 -26.36 50.28
C THR A 220 -12.90 -27.45 49.42
N ALA A 221 -11.92 -28.18 49.97
CA ALA A 221 -11.32 -29.33 49.31
C ALA A 221 -11.02 -30.40 50.36
N LYS A 222 -11.71 -31.56 50.27
CA LYS A 222 -11.54 -32.70 51.16
C LYS A 222 -11.15 -33.93 50.35
N GLY A 223 -10.22 -34.70 50.87
CA GLY A 223 -9.79 -35.88 50.16
C GLY A 223 -8.66 -36.66 50.80
N LYS A 224 -7.97 -37.42 49.95
CA LYS A 224 -6.78 -38.22 50.33
C LYS A 224 -5.77 -38.24 49.15
N LEU A 225 -4.47 -38.39 49.48
CA LEU A 225 -3.42 -38.48 48.51
C LEU A 225 -2.99 -39.91 48.14
N HIS A 226 -3.19 -40.87 49.03
CA HIS A 226 -2.83 -42.27 48.84
C HIS A 226 -3.99 -43.24 49.14
N PRO A 227 -4.00 -44.47 48.56
CA PRO A 227 -3.10 -44.98 47.51
C PRO A 227 -3.32 -44.33 46.16
N GLU A 228 -4.45 -43.71 45.93
CA GLU A 228 -4.78 -42.86 44.80
C GLU A 228 -5.34 -41.53 45.30
N TRP A 229 -4.82 -40.42 44.71
CA TRP A 229 -5.34 -39.12 45.09
C TRP A 229 -6.82 -38.97 44.68
N GLN A 230 -7.59 -38.42 45.58
CA GLN A 230 -9.00 -38.11 45.40
C GLN A 230 -9.34 -36.86 46.18
N ALA A 231 -10.09 -35.94 45.55
CA ALA A 231 -10.59 -34.74 46.21
C ALA A 231 -12.07 -34.49 45.85
N GLN A 232 -12.85 -34.09 46.81
CA GLN A 232 -14.11 -33.40 46.66
C GLN A 232 -13.85 -31.92 46.78
N VAL A 233 -14.25 -31.12 45.80
CA VAL A 233 -14.02 -29.69 45.72
C VAL A 233 -15.35 -28.97 45.58
N ASP A 234 -15.57 -28.00 46.48
CA ASP A 234 -16.71 -27.09 46.40
C ASP A 234 -16.18 -25.67 46.31
N ILE A 235 -16.63 -24.90 45.30
CA ILE A 235 -16.27 -23.51 45.04
C ILE A 235 -17.57 -22.72 44.91
N ASP A 236 -17.65 -21.61 45.61
CA ASP A 236 -18.75 -20.67 45.53
C ASP A 236 -18.21 -19.23 45.57
N LEU A 237 -18.09 -18.63 44.37
CA LEU A 237 -17.71 -17.24 44.18
C LEU A 237 -18.94 -16.42 43.82
N VAL A 238 -19.35 -15.59 44.76
CA VAL A 238 -20.55 -14.73 44.63
C VAL A 238 -20.14 -13.26 44.78
N ASP A 239 -20.94 -12.35 44.25
CA ASP A 239 -20.71 -10.89 44.35
C ASP A 239 -19.29 -10.47 43.92
N SER A 240 -18.74 -11.21 42.99
CA SER A 240 -17.42 -10.97 42.44
C SER A 240 -17.49 -10.10 41.17
N ARG A 241 -16.36 -9.52 40.80
CA ARG A 241 -16.22 -8.77 39.55
C ARG A 241 -14.93 -9.14 38.84
N LEU A 242 -14.99 -9.25 37.52
CA LEU A 242 -13.83 -9.41 36.63
C LEU A 242 -13.87 -8.31 35.59
N ARG A 243 -12.83 -7.48 35.51
CA ARG A 243 -12.79 -6.29 34.60
C ARG A 243 -14.04 -5.40 34.78
N ASN A 244 -14.49 -5.18 36.02
CA ASN A 244 -15.68 -4.45 36.38
C ASN A 244 -17.05 -5.10 35.99
N LEU A 245 -17.02 -6.27 35.35
CA LEU A 245 -18.21 -7.04 35.04
C LEU A 245 -18.60 -7.96 36.20
N PRO A 246 -19.90 -8.21 36.48
CA PRO A 246 -20.33 -9.24 37.45
C PRO A 246 -19.70 -10.59 37.10
N PHE A 247 -19.15 -11.25 38.10
CA PHE A 247 -18.50 -12.54 37.96
C PHE A 247 -18.96 -13.46 39.09
N ASN A 248 -19.55 -14.59 38.70
CA ASN A 248 -19.96 -15.64 39.66
C ASN A 248 -19.43 -16.98 39.16
N ALA A 249 -19.00 -17.83 40.07
CA ALA A 249 -18.57 -19.17 39.74
C ALA A 249 -18.98 -20.13 40.90
N GLY A 250 -19.71 -21.17 40.55
CA GLY A 250 -20.06 -22.24 41.46
C GLY A 250 -19.59 -23.58 40.89
N ALA A 251 -18.95 -24.41 41.72
CA ALA A 251 -18.58 -25.76 41.31
C ALA A 251 -18.62 -26.70 42.51
N ALA A 252 -19.21 -27.87 42.31
CA ALA A 252 -19.25 -28.97 43.29
C ALA A 252 -18.91 -30.25 42.54
N PHE A 253 -17.71 -30.74 42.69
CA PHE A 253 -17.23 -31.90 41.94
C PHE A 253 -16.26 -32.77 42.75
N THR A 254 -16.20 -34.04 42.38
CA THR A 254 -15.18 -34.98 42.84
C THR A 254 -14.14 -35.16 41.70
N THR A 255 -12.88 -35.16 42.07
CA THR A 255 -11.76 -35.43 41.14
C THR A 255 -10.88 -36.56 41.73
N ARG A 256 -10.40 -37.46 40.89
CA ARG A 256 -9.50 -38.56 41.24
C ARG A 256 -8.62 -38.95 40.07
N LYS A 257 -7.60 -39.73 40.30
CA LYS A 257 -6.63 -40.16 39.29
C LYS A 257 -7.30 -40.79 38.04
N SER A 258 -8.34 -41.58 38.25
CA SER A 258 -9.10 -42.27 37.18
C SER A 258 -10.29 -41.50 36.64
N GLN A 259 -10.65 -40.35 37.22
CA GLN A 259 -11.82 -39.55 36.87
C GLN A 259 -11.54 -38.08 37.18
N TRP A 260 -11.32 -37.28 36.17
CA TRP A 260 -10.85 -35.91 36.33
C TRP A 260 -11.90 -34.95 36.84
N PHE A 261 -13.17 -35.25 36.56
CA PHE A 261 -14.30 -34.43 36.95
C PHE A 261 -15.54 -35.32 37.13
N ASP A 262 -16.32 -35.11 38.18
CA ASP A 262 -17.63 -35.74 38.42
C ASP A 262 -18.46 -34.80 39.30
N GLY A 263 -19.40 -34.07 38.71
CA GLY A 263 -20.22 -33.09 39.43
C GLY A 263 -20.82 -32.03 38.54
N THR A 264 -20.88 -30.82 39.08
CA THR A 264 -21.43 -29.66 38.40
C THR A 264 -20.46 -28.45 38.51
N ALA A 265 -20.42 -27.62 37.50
CA ALA A 265 -19.77 -26.34 37.56
C ALA A 265 -20.48 -25.29 36.70
N GLN A 266 -20.56 -24.07 37.18
CA GLN A 266 -21.18 -22.94 36.51
C GLN A 266 -20.25 -21.73 36.62
N LEU A 267 -20.10 -21.01 35.50
CA LEU A 267 -19.30 -19.79 35.41
C LEU A 267 -20.11 -18.71 34.69
N ALA A 268 -20.21 -17.53 35.26
CA ALA A 268 -20.87 -16.40 34.65
C ALA A 268 -19.96 -15.14 34.69
N ILE A 269 -19.76 -14.51 33.55
CA ILE A 269 -19.02 -13.23 33.38
C ILE A 269 -19.92 -12.27 32.61
N GLY A 270 -20.50 -11.29 33.30
CA GLY A 270 -21.53 -10.45 32.73
C GLY A 270 -22.73 -11.27 32.26
N ARG A 271 -22.99 -11.28 30.95
CA ARG A 271 -24.04 -12.09 30.31
C ARG A 271 -23.56 -13.43 29.76
N ASN A 272 -22.26 -13.70 29.86
CA ASN A 272 -21.68 -14.94 29.35
C ASN A 272 -21.75 -16.01 30.44
N ARG A 273 -22.19 -17.22 30.08
CA ARG A 273 -22.36 -18.36 30.99
C ARG A 273 -21.77 -19.64 30.41
N VAL A 274 -21.14 -20.41 31.27
CA VAL A 274 -20.69 -21.78 30.99
C VAL A 274 -21.22 -22.70 32.07
N GLU A 275 -21.76 -23.83 31.67
CA GLU A 275 -22.32 -24.83 32.56
C GLU A 275 -21.73 -26.20 32.22
N LEU A 276 -21.30 -26.92 33.25
CA LEU A 276 -20.79 -28.29 33.14
C LEU A 276 -21.59 -29.17 34.07
N ASN A 277 -22.01 -30.35 33.64
CA ASN A 277 -22.74 -31.30 34.42
C ASN A 277 -22.42 -32.76 34.02
N GLY A 278 -22.06 -33.58 34.99
CA GLY A 278 -21.77 -35.00 34.77
C GLY A 278 -20.32 -35.37 35.09
N GLY A 279 -19.85 -36.45 34.46
CA GLY A 279 -18.53 -37.02 34.73
C GLY A 279 -17.63 -37.08 33.51
N TYR A 280 -16.31 -37.00 33.74
CA TYR A 280 -15.28 -37.13 32.69
C TYR A 280 -14.03 -37.82 33.26
N GLY A 281 -13.61 -38.87 32.61
CA GLY A 281 -12.37 -39.59 32.96
C GLY A 281 -12.49 -41.10 32.88
N LYS A 282 -13.68 -41.68 33.12
CA LYS A 282 -13.95 -43.11 32.96
C LYS A 282 -14.64 -43.40 31.61
N PRO A 283 -14.55 -44.63 31.09
CA PRO A 283 -15.11 -44.98 29.77
C PRO A 283 -16.63 -44.72 29.61
N LYS A 284 -17.40 -44.74 30.71
CA LYS A 284 -18.87 -44.53 30.69
C LYS A 284 -19.27 -43.11 31.14
N ASP A 285 -18.33 -42.30 31.56
CA ASP A 285 -18.63 -40.96 32.02
C ASP A 285 -19.17 -40.10 30.86
N GLN A 286 -20.15 -39.25 31.16
CA GLN A 286 -20.71 -38.26 30.25
C GLN A 286 -20.69 -36.90 30.91
N LEU A 287 -19.98 -35.96 30.33
CA LEU A 287 -19.93 -34.56 30.72
C LEU A 287 -20.70 -33.72 29.72
N HIS A 288 -21.86 -33.23 30.16
CA HIS A 288 -22.63 -32.25 29.39
C HIS A 288 -22.07 -30.84 29.63
N TRP A 289 -21.89 -30.10 28.57
CA TRP A 289 -21.45 -28.72 28.66
C TRP A 289 -22.32 -27.80 27.80
N VAL A 290 -22.56 -26.59 28.30
CA VAL A 290 -23.31 -25.55 27.63
C VAL A 290 -22.56 -24.23 27.78
N ILE A 291 -22.43 -23.50 26.69
CA ILE A 291 -21.82 -22.19 26.63
C ILE A 291 -22.84 -21.23 26.02
N HIS A 292 -23.14 -20.16 26.72
CA HIS A 292 -23.92 -19.02 26.25
C HIS A 292 -23.07 -17.76 26.41
N ALA A 293 -22.38 -17.34 25.36
CA ALA A 293 -21.58 -16.13 25.34
C ALA A 293 -22.30 -15.06 24.51
N GLU A 294 -23.15 -14.29 25.20
CA GLU A 294 -23.94 -13.21 24.57
C GLU A 294 -23.10 -11.96 24.25
N ASP A 295 -21.95 -11.79 24.86
CA ASP A 295 -21.04 -10.68 24.65
C ASP A 295 -19.61 -11.14 24.82
N LEU A 296 -18.96 -11.45 23.70
CA LEU A 296 -17.54 -11.86 23.67
C LEU A 296 -16.58 -10.72 24.04
N ARG A 297 -16.95 -9.44 23.88
CA ARG A 297 -16.13 -8.29 24.30
C ARG A 297 -15.89 -8.24 25.79
N ALA A 298 -16.83 -8.76 26.55
CA ALA A 298 -16.68 -8.90 27.99
C ALA A 298 -15.52 -9.84 28.38
N LEU A 299 -15.19 -10.82 27.54
CA LEU A 299 -14.06 -11.73 27.73
C LEU A 299 -12.74 -11.12 27.27
N ASP A 300 -12.74 -10.53 26.08
CA ASP A 300 -11.57 -9.84 25.52
C ASP A 300 -12.01 -8.68 24.60
N PRO A 301 -11.43 -7.46 24.73
CA PRO A 301 -11.78 -6.32 23.89
C PRO A 301 -11.55 -6.54 22.38
N ALA A 302 -10.63 -7.46 22.00
CA ALA A 302 -10.36 -7.81 20.60
C ALA A 302 -11.42 -8.76 20.02
N LEU A 303 -12.31 -9.33 20.85
CA LEU A 303 -13.40 -10.20 20.43
C LEU A 303 -14.71 -9.43 20.33
N GLY A 304 -15.64 -9.95 19.53
CA GLY A 304 -17.00 -9.40 19.42
C GLY A 304 -18.00 -10.45 18.96
N GLY A 305 -19.29 -10.14 19.12
CA GLY A 305 -20.38 -11.03 18.74
C GLY A 305 -20.83 -11.94 19.87
N ARG A 306 -21.61 -12.99 19.52
CA ARG A 306 -22.18 -13.96 20.45
C ARG A 306 -21.96 -15.38 19.94
N ILE A 307 -21.77 -16.32 20.88
CA ILE A 307 -21.69 -17.77 20.62
C ILE A 307 -22.61 -18.49 21.57
N SER A 308 -23.39 -19.45 21.03
CA SER A 308 -24.08 -20.46 21.77
C SER A 308 -23.52 -21.82 21.36
N ALA A 309 -23.12 -22.62 22.33
CA ALA A 309 -22.57 -23.93 22.05
C ALA A 309 -23.02 -24.93 23.15
N LYS A 310 -23.29 -26.16 22.77
CA LYS A 310 -23.60 -27.24 23.69
C LYS A 310 -23.04 -28.55 23.17
N GLY A 311 -22.81 -29.46 24.07
CA GLY A 311 -22.37 -30.80 23.70
C GLY A 311 -22.17 -31.74 24.86
N THR A 312 -21.72 -32.95 24.53
CA THR A 312 -21.42 -34.01 25.48
C THR A 312 -20.03 -34.56 25.18
N VAL A 313 -19.20 -34.64 26.20
CA VAL A 313 -17.92 -35.37 26.17
C VAL A 313 -18.10 -36.69 26.90
N THR A 314 -17.80 -37.82 26.26
CA THR A 314 -17.95 -39.17 26.83
C THR A 314 -16.59 -39.87 26.86
N GLY A 315 -16.27 -40.52 27.98
CA GLY A 315 -15.13 -41.42 28.08
C GLY A 315 -13.90 -40.82 28.75
N ALA A 316 -12.74 -41.40 28.47
CA ALA A 316 -11.46 -41.07 29.10
C ALA A 316 -10.60 -40.09 28.28
N PRO A 317 -9.64 -39.37 28.90
CA PRO A 317 -8.80 -38.37 28.24
C PRO A 317 -8.00 -38.86 27.04
N GLY A 318 -7.70 -40.15 26.95
CA GLY A 318 -6.87 -40.71 25.85
C GLY A 318 -7.57 -40.80 24.48
N GLY A 319 -8.87 -40.44 24.40
CA GLY A 319 -9.62 -40.47 23.14
C GLY A 319 -11.11 -40.38 23.39
N PRO A 320 -11.63 -39.28 23.98
CA PRO A 320 -13.05 -39.13 24.30
C PRO A 320 -13.90 -39.06 23.03
N ALA A 321 -15.16 -39.48 23.19
CA ALA A 321 -16.18 -39.14 22.21
C ALA A 321 -16.67 -37.71 22.49
N LEU A 322 -17.04 -36.99 21.42
CA LEU A 322 -17.57 -35.64 21.50
C LEU A 322 -18.76 -35.51 20.56
N ASP A 323 -19.84 -34.97 21.08
CA ASP A 323 -21.00 -34.51 20.33
C ASP A 323 -21.18 -33.03 20.62
N PHE A 324 -21.36 -32.19 19.59
CA PHE A 324 -21.47 -30.76 19.80
C PHE A 324 -22.29 -30.05 18.72
N THR A 325 -22.90 -28.95 19.12
CA THR A 325 -23.47 -27.93 18.23
C THR A 325 -22.97 -26.56 18.65
N VAL A 326 -22.67 -25.71 17.65
CA VAL A 326 -22.17 -24.33 17.86
C VAL A 326 -22.91 -23.40 16.92
N GLU A 327 -23.42 -22.33 17.45
CA GLU A 327 -24.00 -21.21 16.69
C GLU A 327 -23.27 -19.91 17.06
N GLY A 328 -22.83 -19.15 16.07
CA GLY A 328 -22.17 -17.86 16.26
C GLY A 328 -22.82 -16.78 15.41
N ARG A 329 -22.87 -15.56 15.90
CA ARG A 329 -23.38 -14.40 15.16
C ARG A 329 -22.53 -13.18 15.40
N GLN A 330 -22.25 -12.44 14.30
CA GLN A 330 -21.47 -11.20 14.33
C GLN A 330 -20.11 -11.34 15.05
N LEU A 331 -19.44 -12.46 14.80
CA LEU A 331 -18.17 -12.75 15.44
C LEU A 331 -17.07 -11.82 14.91
N ILE A 332 -16.27 -11.31 15.82
CA ILE A 332 -15.12 -10.45 15.54
C ILE A 332 -13.92 -11.00 16.31
N ALA A 333 -12.76 -11.12 15.64
CA ALA A 333 -11.48 -11.47 16.23
C ALA A 333 -10.38 -10.61 15.61
N GLY A 334 -9.99 -9.54 16.30
CA GLY A 334 -9.09 -8.52 15.75
C GLY A 334 -9.69 -7.84 14.52
N ASN A 335 -9.04 -8.01 13.35
CA ASN A 335 -9.50 -7.49 12.06
C ASN A 335 -10.32 -8.51 11.22
N GLN A 336 -10.63 -9.69 11.79
CA GLN A 336 -11.46 -10.70 11.14
C GLN A 336 -12.90 -10.57 11.61
N GLN A 337 -13.85 -10.73 10.69
CA GLN A 337 -15.29 -10.66 10.96
C GLN A 337 -16.01 -11.84 10.33
N LEU A 338 -17.02 -12.37 11.02
CA LEU A 338 -17.85 -13.47 10.55
C LEU A 338 -19.31 -13.19 10.92
N ALA A 339 -20.19 -13.09 9.93
CA ALA A 339 -21.59 -12.74 10.17
C ALA A 339 -22.37 -13.87 10.87
N GLY A 340 -22.17 -15.10 10.42
CA GLY A 340 -22.81 -16.29 10.98
C GLY A 340 -21.90 -17.52 10.96
N LEU A 341 -21.99 -18.34 11.97
CA LEU A 341 -21.32 -19.64 12.12
C LEU A 341 -22.33 -20.66 12.62
N GLU A 342 -22.43 -21.78 11.96
CA GLU A 342 -23.13 -22.96 12.42
C GLU A 342 -22.20 -24.15 12.29
N ALA A 343 -22.00 -24.89 13.38
CA ALA A 343 -21.17 -26.08 13.34
C ALA A 343 -21.82 -27.19 14.21
N GLN A 344 -21.77 -28.40 13.71
CA GLN A 344 -22.20 -29.58 14.43
C GLN A 344 -21.27 -30.75 14.14
N GLY A 345 -21.08 -31.61 15.10
CA GLY A 345 -20.22 -32.75 14.89
C GLY A 345 -20.36 -33.84 15.94
N THR A 346 -20.06 -35.05 15.49
CA THR A 346 -19.95 -36.24 16.33
C THR A 346 -18.59 -36.88 16.09
N LEU A 347 -17.86 -37.14 17.15
CA LEU A 347 -16.59 -37.86 17.16
C LEU A 347 -16.69 -39.00 18.15
N ALA A 348 -16.76 -40.25 17.71
CA ALA A 348 -16.77 -41.38 18.60
C ALA A 348 -15.38 -41.61 19.24
N ALA A 349 -15.33 -42.38 20.31
CA ALA A 349 -14.12 -42.64 21.08
C ALA A 349 -13.07 -43.43 20.26
N GLY A 350 -11.82 -43.14 20.50
CA GLY A 350 -10.66 -43.83 19.87
C GLY A 350 -10.34 -43.36 18.44
N LEU A 351 -9.31 -43.93 17.85
CA LEU A 351 -8.81 -43.58 16.53
C LEU A 351 -9.73 -44.08 15.40
N ASP A 352 -10.33 -45.29 15.59
CA ASP A 352 -11.25 -45.90 14.63
C ASP A 352 -12.70 -45.44 14.82
N GLY A 353 -12.93 -44.56 15.80
CA GLY A 353 -14.25 -44.01 16.07
C GLY A 353 -14.78 -43.16 14.93
N PRO A 354 -16.06 -43.34 14.50
CA PRO A 354 -16.67 -42.50 13.49
C PRO A 354 -16.55 -41.00 13.78
N LEU A 355 -16.29 -40.23 12.75
CA LEU A 355 -16.20 -38.78 12.79
C LEU A 355 -17.14 -38.21 11.74
N ARG A 356 -18.01 -37.31 12.15
CA ARG A 356 -18.80 -36.43 11.27
C ARG A 356 -18.77 -35.03 11.81
N VAL A 357 -18.34 -34.09 10.98
CA VAL A 357 -18.33 -32.66 11.33
C VAL A 357 -18.85 -31.89 10.14
N LEU A 358 -19.76 -30.96 10.39
CA LEU A 358 -20.24 -30.02 9.40
C LEU A 358 -20.16 -28.61 10.00
N ALA A 359 -19.48 -27.70 9.31
CA ALA A 359 -19.45 -26.30 9.69
C ALA A 359 -19.83 -25.44 8.47
N THR A 360 -20.69 -24.48 8.69
CA THR A 360 -21.08 -23.47 7.70
C THR A 360 -20.83 -22.08 8.28
N ALA A 361 -20.28 -21.21 7.49
CA ALA A 361 -20.02 -19.84 7.90
C ALA A 361 -20.45 -18.86 6.79
N THR A 362 -20.94 -17.69 7.19
CA THR A 362 -21.44 -16.68 6.25
C THR A 362 -20.82 -15.32 6.54
N GLY A 363 -20.53 -14.56 5.47
CA GLY A 363 -20.03 -13.20 5.58
C GLY A 363 -18.66 -13.09 6.25
N LEU A 364 -17.75 -14.01 5.93
CA LEU A 364 -16.37 -13.96 6.44
C LEU A 364 -15.59 -12.85 5.74
N ARG A 365 -14.96 -11.98 6.54
CA ARG A 365 -14.00 -10.96 6.09
C ARG A 365 -12.66 -11.19 6.76
N ILE A 366 -11.62 -11.28 5.92
CA ILE A 366 -10.22 -11.37 6.35
C ILE A 366 -9.44 -10.28 5.60
N ALA A 367 -9.07 -9.22 6.29
CA ALA A 367 -8.53 -7.99 5.68
C ALA A 367 -9.47 -7.47 4.57
N GLU A 368 -8.98 -7.35 3.34
CA GLU A 368 -9.78 -6.88 2.18
C GLU A 368 -10.61 -7.99 1.52
N THR A 369 -10.39 -9.27 1.88
CA THR A 369 -11.03 -10.42 1.24
C THR A 369 -12.38 -10.73 1.88
N ARG A 370 -13.42 -10.82 1.05
CA ARG A 370 -14.78 -11.19 1.46
C ARG A 370 -15.18 -12.55 0.88
N ILE A 371 -15.61 -13.43 1.77
CA ILE A 371 -16.19 -14.75 1.44
C ILE A 371 -17.64 -14.75 1.95
N ASP A 372 -18.59 -14.91 1.05
CA ASP A 372 -20.02 -14.83 1.40
C ASP A 372 -20.50 -16.10 2.09
N ALA A 373 -20.03 -17.26 1.65
CA ALA A 373 -20.34 -18.56 2.24
C ALA A 373 -19.12 -19.48 2.26
N LEU A 374 -18.91 -20.15 3.38
CA LEU A 374 -17.92 -21.20 3.58
C LEU A 374 -18.61 -22.43 4.15
N ARG A 375 -18.35 -23.60 3.61
CA ARG A 375 -18.82 -24.89 4.10
C ARG A 375 -17.64 -25.83 4.26
N LEU A 376 -17.53 -26.50 5.40
CA LEU A 376 -16.55 -27.53 5.71
C LEU A 376 -17.29 -28.79 6.18
N ALA A 377 -16.97 -29.93 5.59
CA ALA A 377 -17.52 -31.22 5.98
C ALA A 377 -16.37 -32.23 6.19
N GLY A 378 -16.38 -32.92 7.32
CA GLY A 378 -15.44 -33.98 7.64
C GLY A 378 -16.19 -35.28 7.89
N ASN A 379 -15.82 -36.37 7.20
CA ASN A 379 -16.48 -37.67 7.29
C ASN A 379 -15.44 -38.82 7.31
N GLY A 380 -15.67 -39.81 8.14
CA GLY A 380 -14.78 -40.98 8.24
C GLY A 380 -14.56 -41.44 9.68
N THR A 381 -13.32 -41.76 10.03
CA THR A 381 -12.87 -42.02 11.40
C THR A 381 -11.76 -41.03 11.79
N ARG A 382 -11.38 -40.99 13.05
CA ARG A 382 -10.23 -40.14 13.44
C ARG A 382 -8.92 -40.54 12.76
N ALA A 383 -8.72 -41.86 12.55
CA ALA A 383 -7.56 -42.39 11.87
C ALA A 383 -7.60 -42.18 10.33
N GLN A 384 -8.83 -42.14 9.78
CA GLN A 384 -9.00 -41.97 8.32
C GLN A 384 -10.29 -41.22 8.00
N HIS A 385 -10.19 -40.00 7.52
CA HIS A 385 -11.34 -39.17 7.14
C HIS A 385 -11.05 -38.32 5.92
N VAL A 386 -12.13 -37.86 5.31
CA VAL A 386 -12.13 -36.94 4.20
C VAL A 386 -12.66 -35.59 4.71
N ILE A 387 -11.94 -34.52 4.38
CA ILE A 387 -12.35 -33.14 4.62
C ILE A 387 -12.70 -32.53 3.27
N GLU A 388 -13.91 -32.00 3.13
CA GLU A 388 -14.37 -31.28 1.97
C GLU A 388 -14.70 -29.85 2.34
N GLY A 389 -14.19 -28.88 1.57
CA GLY A 389 -14.42 -27.47 1.77
C GLY A 389 -14.92 -26.79 0.51
N THR A 390 -15.84 -25.85 0.66
CA THR A 390 -16.27 -24.96 -0.42
C THR A 390 -16.33 -23.54 0.10
N ALA A 391 -15.78 -22.61 -0.66
CA ALA A 391 -15.86 -21.17 -0.40
C ALA A 391 -16.53 -20.49 -1.61
N GLN A 392 -17.45 -19.57 -1.36
CA GLN A 392 -18.14 -18.79 -2.39
C GLN A 392 -18.12 -17.32 -1.99
N GLY A 393 -17.76 -16.45 -2.91
CA GLY A 393 -17.73 -15.00 -2.68
C GLY A 393 -17.18 -14.24 -3.87
N THR A 394 -17.29 -12.91 -3.80
CA THR A 394 -16.79 -12.02 -4.84
C THR A 394 -15.28 -12.03 -4.96
N ASP A 395 -14.59 -12.15 -3.82
CA ASP A 395 -13.14 -12.05 -3.74
C ASP A 395 -12.46 -13.42 -3.58
N ALA A 396 -13.18 -14.45 -3.16
CA ALA A 396 -12.68 -15.82 -3.06
C ALA A 396 -13.76 -16.83 -3.41
N ASP A 397 -13.46 -17.75 -4.31
CA ASP A 397 -14.30 -18.85 -4.74
C ASP A 397 -13.42 -20.08 -4.95
N GLY A 398 -13.81 -21.22 -4.38
CA GLY A 398 -12.99 -22.41 -4.52
C GLY A 398 -13.50 -23.64 -3.79
N THR A 399 -12.80 -24.76 -4.02
CA THR A 399 -13.08 -26.06 -3.41
C THR A 399 -11.79 -26.70 -2.90
N LEU A 400 -11.91 -27.46 -1.82
CA LEU A 400 -10.84 -28.23 -1.18
C LEU A 400 -11.33 -29.65 -0.90
N ARG A 401 -10.50 -30.64 -1.17
CA ARG A 401 -10.68 -32.02 -0.68
C ARG A 401 -9.35 -32.52 -0.12
N ALA A 402 -9.37 -33.02 1.09
CA ALA A 402 -8.21 -33.60 1.75
C ALA A 402 -8.57 -34.93 2.38
N THR A 403 -7.67 -35.89 2.33
CA THR A 403 -7.83 -37.23 2.90
C THR A 403 -6.68 -37.48 3.88
N GLY A 404 -6.99 -37.91 5.08
CA GLY A 404 -5.97 -38.18 6.10
C GLY A 404 -6.58 -38.60 7.42
N GLY A 405 -5.77 -38.57 8.48
CA GLY A 405 -6.22 -38.92 9.82
C GLY A 405 -5.23 -38.51 10.91
N MET A 406 -5.67 -38.65 12.15
CA MET A 406 -4.86 -38.42 13.34
C MET A 406 -4.03 -39.66 13.65
N ASP A 407 -2.75 -39.51 13.90
CA ASP A 407 -1.91 -40.57 14.44
C ASP A 407 -2.00 -40.69 15.97
N GLY A 408 -1.33 -41.68 16.56
CA GLY A 408 -1.29 -41.90 18.02
C GLY A 408 -0.59 -40.75 18.82
N GLN A 409 0.07 -39.80 18.14
CA GLN A 409 0.70 -38.66 18.77
C GLN A 409 -0.11 -37.34 18.60
N GLY A 410 -1.34 -37.45 18.06
CA GLY A 410 -2.21 -36.31 17.82
C GLY A 410 -1.77 -35.43 16.64
N ARG A 411 -1.03 -35.96 15.66
CA ARG A 411 -0.70 -35.29 14.43
C ARG A 411 -1.67 -35.74 13.33
N TRP A 412 -2.10 -34.80 12.50
CA TRP A 412 -2.84 -35.10 11.29
C TRP A 412 -1.86 -35.45 10.16
N ILE A 413 -2.01 -36.59 9.54
CA ILE A 413 -1.20 -37.06 8.41
C ILE A 413 -2.14 -37.37 7.25
N GLY A 414 -1.89 -36.78 6.09
CA GLY A 414 -2.73 -36.97 4.93
C GLY A 414 -2.23 -36.26 3.68
N SER A 415 -3.16 -36.04 2.76
CA SER A 415 -2.92 -35.28 1.54
C SER A 415 -4.06 -34.30 1.26
N ILE A 416 -3.72 -33.19 0.63
CA ILE A 416 -4.70 -32.41 -0.11
C ILE A 416 -4.80 -33.05 -1.48
N ASP A 417 -5.96 -33.64 -1.79
CA ASP A 417 -6.17 -34.38 -3.04
C ASP A 417 -6.64 -33.44 -4.15
N GLN A 418 -7.42 -32.41 -3.76
CA GLN A 418 -7.95 -31.39 -4.67
C GLN A 418 -7.96 -30.03 -3.98
N LEU A 419 -7.44 -29.04 -4.67
CA LEU A 419 -7.58 -27.63 -4.33
C LEU A 419 -7.84 -26.87 -5.63
N GLU A 420 -8.94 -26.18 -5.72
CA GLU A 420 -9.25 -25.28 -6.82
C GLU A 420 -9.73 -23.94 -6.27
N LEU A 421 -9.00 -22.88 -6.56
CA LEU A 421 -9.38 -21.50 -6.29
C LEU A 421 -9.61 -20.82 -7.64
N LYS A 422 -10.75 -20.14 -7.79
CA LYS A 422 -11.09 -19.38 -9.00
C LYS A 422 -10.77 -17.90 -8.84
N ARG A 423 -10.85 -17.40 -7.63
CA ARG A 423 -10.61 -16.01 -7.23
C ARG A 423 -9.84 -15.94 -5.90
N PRO A 424 -9.03 -14.90 -5.67
CA PRO A 424 -8.70 -13.76 -6.56
C PRO A 424 -7.83 -14.18 -7.74
N TRP A 425 -7.07 -15.26 -7.62
CA TRP A 425 -6.23 -15.82 -8.67
C TRP A 425 -6.58 -17.30 -8.88
N PRO A 426 -6.65 -17.75 -10.13
CA PRO A 426 -6.88 -19.17 -10.39
C PRO A 426 -5.70 -20.00 -9.90
N VAL A 427 -5.97 -20.89 -8.95
CA VAL A 427 -5.03 -21.90 -8.43
C VAL A 427 -5.69 -23.24 -8.54
N ARG A 428 -5.02 -24.23 -9.10
CA ARG A 428 -5.47 -25.60 -9.17
C ARG A 428 -4.33 -26.54 -8.82
N LEU A 429 -4.55 -27.42 -7.86
CA LEU A 429 -3.58 -28.45 -7.50
C LEU A 429 -3.37 -29.40 -8.69
N SER A 430 -2.14 -29.66 -9.06
CA SER A 430 -1.78 -30.55 -10.20
C SER A 430 -1.58 -32.01 -9.79
N ALA A 431 -1.28 -32.24 -8.52
CA ALA A 431 -1.11 -33.56 -7.93
C ALA A 431 -1.37 -33.47 -6.41
N PRO A 432 -1.81 -34.57 -5.75
CA PRO A 432 -1.99 -34.58 -4.30
C PRO A 432 -0.73 -34.13 -3.56
N ALA A 433 -0.89 -33.20 -2.60
CA ALA A 433 0.18 -32.68 -1.76
C ALA A 433 0.12 -33.33 -0.37
N ARG A 434 1.21 -33.94 0.08
CA ARG A 434 1.27 -34.56 1.41
C ARG A 434 1.39 -33.51 2.49
N ILE A 435 0.63 -33.70 3.58
CA ILE A 435 0.65 -32.81 4.75
C ILE A 435 0.81 -33.63 6.01
N THR A 436 1.68 -33.15 6.91
CA THR A 436 1.73 -33.58 8.31
C THR A 436 1.56 -32.34 9.18
N ALA A 437 0.50 -32.27 9.97
CA ALA A 437 0.18 -31.14 10.84
C ALA A 437 0.06 -31.58 12.29
N GLY A 438 0.74 -30.91 13.20
CA GLY A 438 0.70 -31.13 14.64
C GLY A 438 0.67 -29.81 15.39
N ARG A 439 0.70 -29.84 16.73
CA ARG A 439 0.61 -28.63 17.56
C ARG A 439 1.69 -27.58 17.23
N GLU A 440 2.90 -28.03 16.93
CA GLU A 440 4.06 -27.19 16.61
C GLU A 440 4.79 -27.65 15.35
N LEU A 441 4.11 -28.44 14.51
CA LEU A 441 4.69 -29.04 13.29
C LEU A 441 3.71 -28.86 12.12
N LEU A 442 4.19 -28.28 11.01
CA LEU A 442 3.54 -28.31 9.71
C LEU A 442 4.56 -28.71 8.66
N VAL A 443 4.30 -29.81 7.97
CA VAL A 443 5.11 -30.25 6.83
C VAL A 443 4.21 -30.37 5.61
N ILE A 444 4.57 -29.75 4.51
CA ILE A 444 3.93 -29.87 3.21
C ILE A 444 5.01 -30.35 2.24
N GLU A 445 4.75 -31.45 1.55
CA GLU A 445 5.69 -32.05 0.66
C GLU A 445 5.14 -32.14 -0.77
N GLN A 446 6.03 -31.92 -1.75
CA GLN A 446 5.73 -32.07 -3.17
C GLN A 446 4.50 -31.28 -3.67
N LEU A 447 4.25 -30.09 -3.09
CA LEU A 447 3.17 -29.24 -3.54
C LEU A 447 3.39 -28.82 -5.00
N ARG A 448 2.43 -29.19 -5.86
CA ARG A 448 2.41 -28.83 -7.28
C ARG A 448 1.05 -28.25 -7.63
N ALA A 449 1.02 -27.09 -8.22
CA ALA A 449 -0.21 -26.42 -8.61
C ALA A 449 -0.04 -25.65 -9.93
N GLN A 450 -1.12 -25.46 -10.63
CA GLN A 450 -1.24 -24.41 -11.65
C GLN A 450 -1.64 -23.10 -10.95
N LEU A 451 -0.90 -22.04 -11.22
CA LEU A 451 -1.11 -20.71 -10.67
C LEU A 451 -0.94 -19.68 -11.78
N LEU A 452 -1.95 -18.82 -12.01
CA LEU A 452 -1.89 -17.75 -13.03
C LEU A 452 -1.38 -18.25 -14.40
N ASP A 453 -1.97 -19.33 -14.88
CA ASP A 453 -1.63 -20.03 -16.14
C ASP A 453 -0.19 -20.60 -16.20
N GLY A 454 0.55 -20.60 -15.09
CA GLY A 454 1.87 -21.20 -14.96
C GLY A 454 1.90 -22.39 -14.00
N GLU A 455 3.05 -22.99 -13.84
CA GLU A 455 3.31 -24.13 -12.95
C GLU A 455 3.99 -23.65 -11.67
N PHE A 456 3.47 -24.07 -10.52
CA PHE A 456 4.04 -23.85 -9.21
C PHE A 456 4.45 -25.19 -8.59
N GLY A 457 5.68 -25.28 -8.14
CA GLY A 457 6.25 -26.46 -7.52
C GLY A 457 7.18 -27.27 -8.46
N PRO A 458 7.77 -28.38 -7.95
CA PRO A 458 7.54 -28.92 -6.61
C PRO A 458 8.01 -27.97 -5.50
N ALA A 459 7.17 -27.80 -4.48
CA ALA A 459 7.51 -26.99 -3.32
C ALA A 459 7.39 -27.81 -2.04
N THR A 460 8.24 -27.48 -1.06
CA THR A 460 8.23 -28.08 0.27
C THR A 460 8.18 -26.97 1.32
N LEU A 461 7.48 -27.22 2.42
CA LEU A 461 7.46 -26.37 3.59
C LEU A 461 7.56 -27.25 4.84
N ARG A 462 8.49 -26.94 5.72
CA ARG A 462 8.59 -27.51 7.07
C ARG A 462 8.65 -26.38 8.08
N ALA A 463 7.64 -26.28 8.90
CA ALA A 463 7.59 -25.37 10.03
C ALA A 463 7.51 -26.20 11.33
N GLU A 464 8.49 -26.03 12.22
CA GLU A 464 8.61 -26.80 13.47
C GLU A 464 9.17 -25.91 14.58
N LYS A 465 8.42 -25.74 15.65
CA LYS A 465 8.84 -24.95 16.84
C LYS A 465 9.40 -23.57 16.51
N GLY A 466 8.76 -22.88 15.56
CA GLY A 466 9.18 -21.55 15.10
C GLY A 466 10.31 -21.53 14.08
N ARG A 467 10.87 -22.69 13.68
CA ARG A 467 11.82 -22.83 12.55
C ARG A 467 11.04 -23.10 11.28
N ILE A 468 11.44 -22.51 10.16
CA ILE A 468 10.80 -22.70 8.86
C ILE A 468 11.87 -23.05 7.83
N ASN A 469 11.66 -24.13 7.09
CA ASN A 469 12.46 -24.47 5.92
C ASN A 469 11.52 -24.62 4.72
N THR A 470 11.82 -23.93 3.63
CA THR A 470 11.02 -24.01 2.41
C THR A 470 11.88 -23.99 1.17
N THR A 471 11.53 -24.85 0.23
CA THR A 471 12.14 -24.89 -1.10
C THR A 471 11.05 -24.97 -2.15
N GLY A 472 11.30 -24.45 -3.34
CA GLY A 472 10.37 -24.60 -4.44
C GLY A 472 10.81 -23.88 -5.69
N ALA A 473 9.99 -24.02 -6.73
CA ALA A 473 10.16 -23.35 -8.01
C ALA A 473 8.80 -23.03 -8.62
N PHE A 474 8.79 -22.14 -9.58
CA PHE A 474 7.63 -21.88 -10.43
C PHE A 474 8.07 -21.52 -11.84
N ARG A 475 7.21 -21.75 -12.83
CA ARG A 475 7.47 -21.50 -14.24
C ARG A 475 6.23 -20.95 -14.93
N GLY A 476 6.42 -20.09 -15.91
CA GLY A 476 5.34 -19.61 -16.77
C GLY A 476 4.26 -18.79 -16.09
N ILE A 477 4.51 -18.24 -14.90
CA ILE A 477 3.51 -17.42 -14.17
C ILE A 477 3.20 -16.16 -14.95
N ALA A 478 1.92 -15.92 -15.29
CA ALA A 478 1.47 -14.74 -15.99
C ALA A 478 1.53 -13.51 -15.05
N ALA A 479 2.60 -12.73 -15.18
CA ALA A 479 2.90 -11.60 -14.29
C ALA A 479 1.93 -10.42 -14.47
N GLY A 480 1.32 -10.27 -15.62
CA GLY A 480 0.41 -9.15 -15.92
C GLY A 480 -0.80 -9.05 -14.99
N ARG A 481 -1.28 -10.20 -14.50
CA ARG A 481 -2.38 -10.23 -13.51
C ARG A 481 -1.96 -9.74 -12.11
N LEU A 482 -0.66 -9.63 -11.86
CA LEU A 482 -0.08 -9.13 -10.60
C LEU A 482 0.22 -7.63 -10.65
N LEU A 483 0.16 -7.01 -11.84
CA LEU A 483 0.43 -5.59 -12.00
C LEU A 483 -0.65 -4.75 -11.31
N PRO A 484 -0.26 -3.71 -10.57
CA PRO A 484 -1.21 -2.75 -10.02
C PRO A 484 -2.01 -2.07 -11.14
N ARG A 485 -3.32 -1.90 -10.96
CA ARG A 485 -4.21 -1.31 -11.98
C ARG A 485 -3.78 0.08 -12.45
N ASN A 486 -3.07 0.83 -11.62
CA ASN A 486 -2.61 2.20 -11.91
C ASN A 486 -1.11 2.27 -12.21
N SER A 487 -0.48 1.16 -12.57
CA SER A 487 0.98 1.11 -12.84
C SER A 487 1.41 1.79 -14.15
N GLY A 488 0.47 2.10 -15.04
CA GLY A 488 0.80 2.56 -16.41
C GLY A 488 1.44 1.48 -17.28
N LEU A 489 1.46 0.22 -16.82
CA LEU A 489 2.00 -0.92 -17.55
C LEU A 489 0.86 -1.78 -18.10
N ILE A 490 1.05 -2.25 -19.32
CA ILE A 490 0.14 -3.18 -20.02
C ILE A 490 0.88 -4.51 -20.15
N ASP A 491 0.21 -5.59 -19.76
CA ASP A 491 0.72 -6.94 -19.98
C ASP A 491 0.75 -7.29 -21.46
N ALA A 492 1.92 -7.61 -21.95
CA ALA A 492 2.15 -8.15 -23.30
C ALA A 492 2.59 -9.62 -23.21
N GLY A 493 1.97 -10.39 -22.30
CA GLY A 493 2.20 -11.82 -22.12
C GLY A 493 3.43 -12.15 -21.28
N LEU A 494 3.84 -11.27 -20.36
CA LEU A 494 5.03 -11.50 -19.51
C LEU A 494 4.85 -12.77 -18.66
N ARG A 495 5.78 -13.72 -18.83
CA ARG A 495 5.88 -14.96 -18.07
C ARG A 495 7.14 -14.95 -17.19
N LEU A 496 6.95 -15.27 -15.92
CA LEU A 496 8.02 -15.31 -14.93
C LEU A 496 8.24 -16.73 -14.43
N GLY A 497 9.50 -17.07 -14.25
CA GLY A 497 9.96 -18.26 -13.55
C GLY A 497 10.80 -17.88 -12.33
N GLY A 498 10.95 -18.80 -11.41
CA GLY A 498 11.75 -18.58 -10.22
C GLY A 498 11.92 -19.82 -9.36
N GLN A 499 12.83 -19.70 -8.41
CA GLN A 499 13.08 -20.75 -7.42
C GLN A 499 13.54 -20.14 -6.10
N TRP A 500 13.34 -20.89 -5.02
CA TRP A 500 13.78 -20.46 -3.70
C TRP A 500 14.22 -21.65 -2.84
N THR A 501 15.15 -21.36 -1.95
CA THR A 501 15.55 -22.21 -0.83
C THR A 501 15.81 -21.30 0.34
N LEU A 502 14.90 -21.28 1.30
CA LEU A 502 14.89 -20.37 2.43
C LEU A 502 14.77 -21.16 3.74
N ALA A 503 15.55 -20.76 4.72
CA ALA A 503 15.49 -21.30 6.06
C ALA A 503 15.37 -20.13 7.07
N LEU A 504 14.50 -20.31 8.03
CA LEU A 504 14.35 -19.47 9.20
C LEU A 504 14.60 -20.33 10.44
N GLU A 505 15.68 -20.04 11.13
CA GLU A 505 15.97 -20.59 12.45
C GLU A 505 16.01 -19.43 13.47
N ASP A 506 17.18 -19.05 13.91
CA ASP A 506 17.39 -17.83 14.69
C ASP A 506 17.51 -16.58 13.78
N SER A 507 17.79 -16.79 12.51
CA SER A 507 17.88 -15.77 11.45
C SER A 507 17.39 -16.31 10.11
N TRP A 508 17.07 -15.40 9.16
CA TRP A 508 16.77 -15.79 7.78
C TRP A 508 18.06 -16.08 7.00
N THR A 509 18.08 -17.23 6.34
CA THR A 509 19.15 -17.64 5.43
C THR A 509 18.58 -18.26 4.15
N GLY A 510 19.33 -18.19 3.05
CA GLY A 510 18.97 -18.84 1.79
C GLY A 510 18.93 -17.92 0.59
N LYS A 511 18.35 -18.41 -0.49
CA LYS A 511 18.33 -17.74 -1.78
C LYS A 511 16.95 -17.83 -2.43
N ALA A 512 16.58 -16.76 -3.14
CA ALA A 512 15.43 -16.78 -4.04
C ALA A 512 15.79 -16.08 -5.35
N SER A 513 15.26 -16.57 -6.47
CA SER A 513 15.45 -15.95 -7.77
C SER A 513 14.14 -15.86 -8.54
N LEU A 514 13.97 -14.77 -9.25
CA LEU A 514 12.88 -14.49 -10.16
C LEU A 514 13.47 -14.07 -11.50
N HIS A 515 12.98 -14.63 -12.61
CA HIS A 515 13.45 -14.26 -13.93
C HIS A 515 12.33 -14.29 -14.97
N ARG A 516 12.51 -13.49 -16.01
CA ARG A 516 11.66 -13.52 -17.20
C ARG A 516 11.94 -14.79 -18.00
N GLU A 517 10.90 -15.53 -18.34
CA GLU A 517 10.99 -16.66 -19.26
C GLU A 517 10.59 -16.25 -20.68
N SER A 518 9.48 -15.52 -20.83
CA SER A 518 8.97 -15.06 -22.13
C SER A 518 8.03 -13.88 -21.99
N GLY A 519 7.53 -13.37 -23.12
CA GLY A 519 6.59 -12.25 -23.18
C GLY A 519 7.21 -10.90 -22.85
N ASP A 520 6.40 -9.86 -22.71
CA ASP A 520 6.87 -8.48 -22.50
C ASP A 520 5.90 -7.66 -21.65
N LEU A 521 6.29 -6.44 -21.35
CA LEU A 521 5.44 -5.38 -20.82
C LEU A 521 5.44 -4.22 -21.83
N SER A 522 4.36 -3.46 -21.84
CA SER A 522 4.27 -2.21 -22.61
C SER A 522 3.89 -1.05 -21.69
N LEU A 523 4.42 0.12 -21.96
CA LEU A 523 3.96 1.36 -21.35
C LEU A 523 2.63 1.78 -22.00
N ALA A 524 1.67 2.17 -21.16
CA ALA A 524 0.41 2.70 -21.65
C ALA A 524 0.63 4.03 -22.36
N GLY A 525 0.12 4.16 -23.56
CA GLY A 525 0.21 5.32 -24.43
C GLY A 525 -0.56 5.09 -25.72
N GLU A 526 -0.70 6.08 -26.57
CA GLU A 526 -1.33 5.96 -27.89
C GLU A 526 -0.28 6.28 -28.98
N PRO A 527 0.29 5.25 -29.63
CA PRO A 527 0.16 3.80 -29.37
C PRO A 527 0.95 3.34 -28.14
N ALA A 528 0.59 2.20 -27.56
CA ALA A 528 1.35 1.57 -26.47
C ALA A 528 2.79 1.27 -26.91
N VAL A 529 3.76 1.47 -26.00
CA VAL A 529 5.19 1.30 -26.32
C VAL A 529 5.72 0.03 -25.64
N PRO A 530 6.13 -1.01 -26.41
CA PRO A 530 6.69 -2.22 -25.84
C PRO A 530 8.04 -1.92 -25.18
N LEU A 531 8.30 -2.50 -24.00
CA LEU A 531 9.58 -2.40 -23.32
C LEU A 531 10.66 -3.28 -23.97
N ALA A 532 10.26 -4.26 -24.76
CA ALA A 532 11.14 -5.19 -25.48
C ALA A 532 12.19 -5.86 -24.56
N LEU A 533 11.71 -6.37 -23.43
CA LEU A 533 12.53 -7.00 -22.39
C LEU A 533 13.20 -8.26 -22.95
N ARG A 534 14.51 -8.36 -22.82
CA ARG A 534 15.32 -9.56 -23.14
C ARG A 534 15.62 -10.36 -21.89
N LYS A 535 16.00 -9.68 -20.83
CA LYS A 535 16.31 -10.26 -19.52
C LYS A 535 15.65 -9.41 -18.43
N THR A 536 15.05 -10.08 -17.47
CA THR A 536 14.70 -9.50 -16.17
C THR A 536 15.01 -10.56 -15.13
N ALA A 537 15.90 -10.28 -14.21
CA ALA A 537 16.29 -11.20 -13.16
C ALA A 537 16.39 -10.45 -11.82
N LEU A 538 15.75 -10.98 -10.80
CA LEU A 538 15.86 -10.54 -9.42
C LEU A 538 16.40 -11.70 -8.59
N ASN A 539 17.55 -11.52 -7.96
CA ASN A 539 18.15 -12.48 -7.03
C ASN A 539 18.11 -11.89 -5.62
N ILE A 540 17.68 -12.69 -4.69
CA ILE A 540 17.62 -12.36 -3.26
C ILE A 540 18.50 -13.37 -2.54
N ASN A 541 19.46 -12.88 -1.75
CA ASN A 541 20.31 -13.67 -0.89
C ASN A 541 20.12 -13.21 0.56
N ALA A 542 19.75 -14.13 1.44
CA ALA A 542 19.57 -13.89 2.85
C ALA A 542 20.66 -14.59 3.65
N ALA A 543 21.37 -13.86 4.52
CA ALA A 543 22.37 -14.38 5.43
C ALA A 543 22.35 -13.60 6.73
N ASP A 544 22.23 -14.30 7.86
CA ASP A 544 22.22 -13.69 9.22
C ASP A 544 21.26 -12.50 9.36
N SER A 545 20.06 -12.61 8.78
CA SER A 545 19.04 -11.57 8.71
C SER A 545 19.39 -10.37 7.81
N GLY A 546 20.58 -10.33 7.21
CA GLY A 546 20.91 -9.45 6.08
C GLY A 546 20.22 -9.94 4.81
N ILE A 547 19.67 -9.03 4.02
CA ILE A 547 19.09 -9.31 2.70
C ILE A 547 19.88 -8.53 1.66
N GLU A 548 20.37 -9.24 0.67
CA GLU A 548 20.96 -8.68 -0.53
C GLU A 548 20.02 -8.94 -1.73
N LEU A 549 19.70 -7.87 -2.46
CA LEU A 549 18.88 -7.90 -3.65
C LEU A 549 19.74 -7.51 -4.84
N ALA A 550 19.77 -8.33 -5.88
CA ALA A 550 20.40 -8.01 -7.15
C ALA A 550 19.35 -8.07 -8.26
N LEU A 551 19.08 -6.91 -8.89
CA LEU A 551 18.17 -6.74 -10.00
C LEU A 551 18.97 -6.50 -11.29
N ASP A 552 18.65 -7.25 -12.34
CA ASP A 552 19.18 -7.08 -13.70
C ASP A 552 18.03 -6.99 -14.69
N ILE A 553 17.99 -5.93 -15.46
CA ILE A 553 17.05 -5.73 -16.57
C ILE A 553 17.84 -5.42 -17.84
N ASP A 554 17.55 -6.12 -18.92
CA ASP A 554 18.05 -5.82 -20.27
C ASP A 554 16.87 -5.73 -21.23
N SER A 555 16.73 -4.59 -21.86
CA SER A 555 15.73 -4.24 -22.85
C SER A 555 16.39 -3.80 -24.15
N SER A 556 15.91 -4.32 -25.29
CA SER A 556 16.40 -3.86 -26.59
C SER A 556 15.87 -2.47 -26.96
N ALA A 557 14.73 -2.06 -26.42
CA ALA A 557 14.15 -0.74 -26.66
C ALA A 557 14.71 0.34 -25.73
N MET A 558 15.05 -0.01 -24.48
CA MET A 558 15.49 0.97 -23.50
C MET A 558 17.01 0.92 -23.26
N GLY A 559 17.57 -0.27 -23.01
CA GLY A 559 18.93 -0.47 -22.57
C GLY A 559 19.01 -1.38 -21.32
N THR A 560 19.94 -1.11 -20.41
CA THR A 560 20.16 -1.94 -19.23
C THR A 560 19.94 -1.17 -17.94
N ALA A 561 19.42 -1.88 -16.92
CA ALA A 561 19.30 -1.39 -15.55
C ALA A 561 19.78 -2.49 -14.60
N SER A 562 20.67 -2.17 -13.68
CA SER A 562 21.10 -3.07 -12.63
C SER A 562 21.06 -2.37 -11.27
N ALA A 563 20.68 -3.11 -10.24
CA ALA A 563 20.70 -2.63 -8.87
C ALA A 563 21.19 -3.72 -7.92
N GLN A 564 22.02 -3.34 -6.97
CA GLN A 564 22.45 -4.19 -5.86
C GLN A 564 22.13 -3.42 -4.57
N LEU A 565 21.20 -3.93 -3.78
CA LEU A 565 20.72 -3.31 -2.56
C LEU A 565 20.92 -4.28 -1.39
N GLN A 566 21.29 -3.75 -0.24
CA GLN A 566 21.46 -4.48 1.01
C GLN A 566 20.62 -3.83 2.11
N THR A 567 19.93 -4.68 2.87
CA THR A 567 19.13 -4.26 4.04
C THR A 567 19.11 -5.37 5.09
N ARG A 568 18.39 -5.17 6.20
CA ARG A 568 18.33 -6.13 7.28
C ARG A 568 16.91 -6.31 7.82
N LEU A 569 16.51 -7.57 8.05
CA LEU A 569 15.29 -7.90 8.78
C LEU A 569 15.53 -7.85 10.30
N ILE A 570 14.50 -7.49 11.05
CA ILE A 570 14.48 -7.62 12.52
C ILE A 570 13.29 -8.48 12.96
N ARG A 571 13.41 -9.06 14.15
CA ARG A 571 12.33 -9.80 14.79
C ARG A 571 11.67 -8.91 15.85
N LYS A 572 10.39 -8.58 15.67
CA LYS A 572 9.60 -7.81 16.64
C LYS A 572 8.35 -8.62 17.01
N ASP A 573 8.10 -8.80 18.30
CA ASP A 573 6.95 -9.57 18.82
C ASP A 573 6.83 -10.99 18.21
N GLY A 574 7.98 -11.63 17.93
CA GLY A 574 8.04 -12.96 17.32
C GLY A 574 7.88 -13.00 15.80
N VAL A 575 7.55 -11.88 15.15
CA VAL A 575 7.36 -11.77 13.69
C VAL A 575 8.59 -11.10 13.05
N TRP A 576 9.07 -11.68 11.96
CA TRP A 576 10.10 -11.08 11.13
C TRP A 576 9.52 -10.00 10.22
N MET A 577 10.12 -8.83 10.24
CA MET A 577 9.66 -7.69 9.44
C MET A 577 10.85 -6.87 8.93
N LEU A 578 10.62 -6.13 7.85
CA LEU A 578 11.53 -5.09 7.38
C LEU A 578 11.08 -3.75 7.99
N PRO A 579 11.74 -3.25 9.05
CA PRO A 579 11.37 -1.98 9.66
C PRO A 579 11.78 -0.82 8.75
N GLY A 580 11.05 0.29 8.82
CA GLY A 580 11.42 1.50 8.11
C GLY A 580 12.82 2.04 8.47
N GLU A 581 13.27 1.80 9.69
CA GLU A 581 14.60 2.20 10.21
C GLU A 581 15.72 1.23 9.82
N ALA A 582 15.40 0.11 9.13
CA ALA A 582 16.42 -0.82 8.68
C ALA A 582 17.43 -0.10 7.77
N PRO A 583 18.76 -0.34 7.95
CA PRO A 583 19.76 0.27 7.08
C PRO A 583 19.55 -0.17 5.64
N LEU A 584 19.67 0.77 4.72
CA LEU A 584 19.67 0.54 3.28
C LEU A 584 21.01 1.01 2.72
N SER A 585 21.65 0.18 1.94
CA SER A 585 22.83 0.55 1.16
C SER A 585 22.83 -0.17 -0.18
N GLY A 586 23.45 0.45 -1.20
CA GLY A 586 23.58 -0.21 -2.51
C GLY A 586 23.91 0.72 -3.64
N ASN A 587 23.98 0.13 -4.84
CA ASN A 587 24.30 0.82 -6.07
C ASN A 587 23.27 0.47 -7.15
N MET A 588 22.94 1.47 -7.97
CA MET A 588 22.08 1.33 -9.14
C MET A 588 22.80 1.91 -10.36
N ASN A 589 22.83 1.17 -11.45
CA ASN A 589 23.40 1.59 -12.73
C ASN A 589 22.31 1.48 -13.80
N LEU A 590 22.06 2.57 -14.49
CA LEU A 590 21.13 2.66 -15.59
C LEU A 590 21.92 3.07 -16.85
N ASP A 591 21.71 2.39 -17.96
CA ASP A 591 22.28 2.73 -19.26
C ASP A 591 21.18 2.60 -20.33
N PHE A 592 20.49 3.72 -20.56
CA PHE A 592 19.46 3.82 -21.58
C PHE A 592 20.09 4.23 -22.92
N ARG A 593 20.08 3.29 -23.87
CA ARG A 593 20.63 3.49 -25.23
C ARG A 593 19.66 4.23 -26.14
N SER A 594 18.38 4.24 -25.79
CA SER A 594 17.33 4.98 -26.46
C SER A 594 16.31 5.48 -25.44
N MET A 595 15.81 6.69 -25.67
CA MET A 595 14.80 7.35 -24.84
C MET A 595 13.41 7.35 -25.51
N THR A 596 13.24 6.64 -26.64
CA THR A 596 11.98 6.61 -27.41
C THR A 596 10.77 6.13 -26.60
N TRP A 597 10.97 5.33 -25.59
CA TRP A 597 9.94 4.84 -24.68
C TRP A 597 9.28 5.94 -23.83
N LEU A 598 9.99 7.06 -23.58
CA LEU A 598 9.44 8.23 -22.87
C LEU A 598 8.27 8.88 -23.60
N ARG A 599 8.10 8.62 -24.90
CA ARG A 599 6.96 9.14 -25.67
C ARG A 599 5.60 8.71 -25.07
N ALA A 600 5.53 7.53 -24.46
CA ALA A 600 4.34 7.08 -23.78
C ALA A 600 3.96 7.93 -22.55
N LEU A 601 4.95 8.56 -21.92
CA LEU A 601 4.78 9.37 -20.70
C LEU A 601 4.63 10.87 -20.99
N LEU A 602 5.03 11.33 -22.20
CA LEU A 602 5.04 12.74 -22.59
C LEU A 602 4.17 12.95 -23.85
N PRO A 603 2.83 12.97 -23.71
CA PRO A 603 1.94 13.21 -24.83
C PRO A 603 2.18 14.60 -25.43
N GLY A 604 2.23 14.69 -26.74
CA GLY A 604 2.52 15.94 -27.48
C GLY A 604 3.93 16.03 -28.04
N LEU A 605 4.83 15.10 -27.69
CA LEU A 605 6.12 14.93 -28.36
C LEU A 605 6.06 13.73 -29.32
N ASP A 606 6.35 13.99 -30.58
CA ASP A 606 6.31 12.93 -31.62
C ASP A 606 7.58 12.07 -31.61
N ARG A 607 8.70 12.65 -31.18
CA ARG A 607 9.97 11.96 -31.03
C ARG A 607 10.72 12.44 -29.82
N ILE A 608 11.14 11.49 -28.99
CA ILE A 608 12.11 11.65 -27.91
C ILE A 608 13.15 10.56 -28.15
N ASP A 609 14.41 10.93 -28.23
CA ASP A 609 15.49 9.98 -28.38
C ASP A 609 16.79 10.50 -27.74
N GLY A 610 17.81 9.66 -27.71
CA GLY A 610 19.09 9.96 -27.08
C GLY A 610 19.56 8.84 -26.18
N ARG A 611 20.70 9.05 -25.54
CA ARG A 611 21.27 8.11 -24.56
C ARG A 611 21.27 8.75 -23.19
N MET A 612 21.03 7.95 -22.16
CA MET A 612 21.10 8.42 -20.77
C MET A 612 21.73 7.34 -19.90
N ALA A 613 22.69 7.72 -19.09
CA ALA A 613 23.32 6.86 -18.10
C ALA A 613 23.20 7.48 -16.71
N ALA A 614 22.92 6.64 -15.71
CA ALA A 614 22.92 7.07 -14.32
C ALA A 614 23.67 6.07 -13.44
N ARG A 615 24.49 6.58 -12.54
CA ARG A 615 25.16 5.82 -11.49
C ARG A 615 24.75 6.40 -10.16
N ILE A 616 23.95 5.65 -9.40
CA ILE A 616 23.31 6.11 -8.19
C ILE A 616 23.70 5.17 -7.06
N ARG A 617 24.11 5.73 -5.95
CA ARG A 617 24.31 5.04 -4.67
C ARG A 617 23.15 5.36 -3.75
N ALA A 618 22.62 4.34 -3.11
CA ALA A 618 21.60 4.46 -2.09
C ALA A 618 22.22 4.19 -0.72
N ASP A 619 21.93 5.04 0.25
CA ASP A 619 22.34 4.93 1.65
C ASP A 619 21.17 5.36 2.56
N GLY A 620 21.31 5.20 3.89
CA GLY A 620 20.29 5.64 4.85
C GLY A 620 19.43 4.51 5.37
N THR A 621 18.11 4.67 5.37
CA THR A 621 17.16 3.66 5.86
C THR A 621 16.08 3.37 4.80
N VAL A 622 15.35 2.27 4.97
CA VAL A 622 14.26 1.89 4.05
C VAL A 622 13.18 2.96 3.97
N ALA A 623 12.83 3.61 5.11
CA ALA A 623 11.82 4.67 5.14
C ALA A 623 12.35 6.03 4.67
N THR A 624 13.64 6.30 4.83
CA THR A 624 14.30 7.54 4.45
C THR A 624 15.58 7.24 3.66
N PRO A 625 15.44 6.73 2.43
CA PRO A 625 16.61 6.47 1.58
C PRO A 625 17.24 7.80 1.13
N ARG A 626 18.57 7.84 1.12
CA ARG A 626 19.36 8.94 0.59
C ARG A 626 20.05 8.45 -0.67
N PHE A 627 19.99 9.25 -1.72
CA PHE A 627 20.55 8.90 -3.01
C PHE A 627 21.67 9.87 -3.37
N SER A 628 22.79 9.34 -3.84
CA SER A 628 23.89 10.14 -4.37
C SER A 628 24.35 9.56 -5.70
N GLY A 629 24.73 10.42 -6.62
CA GLY A 629 25.18 9.91 -7.91
C GLY A 629 25.18 10.95 -9.03
N THR A 630 25.43 10.46 -10.23
CA THR A 630 25.50 11.28 -11.45
C THR A 630 24.56 10.72 -12.51
N ILE A 631 23.94 11.63 -13.24
CA ILE A 631 23.10 11.33 -14.40
C ILE A 631 23.68 12.08 -15.58
N THR A 632 23.94 11.40 -16.68
CA THR A 632 24.46 11.99 -17.93
C THR A 632 23.53 11.63 -19.08
N GLY A 633 23.34 12.55 -19.99
CA GLY A 633 22.59 12.35 -21.22
C GLY A 633 23.33 12.92 -22.40
N ASP A 634 23.34 12.20 -23.51
CA ASP A 634 24.00 12.57 -24.74
C ASP A 634 23.12 12.33 -25.96
N GLN A 635 23.30 13.15 -27.01
CA GLN A 635 22.53 13.05 -28.24
C GLN A 635 21.02 13.12 -28.04
N LEU A 636 20.56 13.87 -27.01
CA LEU A 636 19.15 14.03 -26.73
C LEU A 636 18.43 14.73 -27.86
N GLN A 637 17.27 14.25 -28.23
CA GLN A 637 16.44 14.81 -29.31
C GLN A 637 15.01 14.91 -28.83
N LEU A 638 14.38 16.05 -29.06
CA LEU A 638 12.97 16.32 -28.76
C LEU A 638 12.30 16.90 -29.98
N ARG A 639 11.24 16.29 -30.49
CA ARG A 639 10.49 16.79 -31.63
C ARG A 639 9.00 16.79 -31.38
N ALA A 640 8.35 17.90 -31.70
CA ALA A 640 6.90 18.03 -31.75
C ALA A 640 6.49 18.62 -33.09
N VAL A 641 5.82 17.83 -33.93
CA VAL A 641 5.48 18.20 -35.30
C VAL A 641 4.41 19.30 -35.34
N GLY A 642 3.40 19.24 -34.46
CA GLY A 642 2.33 20.25 -34.42
C GLY A 642 2.86 21.69 -34.26
N PRO A 643 3.64 22.02 -33.23
CA PRO A 643 4.26 23.32 -33.09
C PRO A 643 5.53 23.49 -33.98
N GLY A 644 6.06 22.43 -34.59
CA GLY A 644 7.29 22.48 -35.36
C GLY A 644 8.55 22.58 -34.53
N LEU A 645 8.52 22.08 -33.28
CA LEU A 645 9.69 22.01 -32.37
C LEU A 645 10.64 20.91 -32.84
N ASP A 646 11.90 21.22 -33.05
CA ASP A 646 12.97 20.26 -33.39
C ASP A 646 14.26 20.60 -32.66
N LEU A 647 14.47 19.98 -31.49
CA LEU A 647 15.66 20.16 -30.66
C LEU A 647 16.53 18.93 -30.79
N ARG A 648 17.81 19.11 -31.00
CA ARG A 648 18.77 18.04 -31.31
C ARG A 648 20.09 18.18 -30.54
N ASP A 649 20.93 17.13 -30.65
CA ASP A 649 22.30 17.08 -30.11
C ASP A 649 22.39 17.50 -28.64
N GLY A 650 21.40 17.12 -27.88
CA GLY A 650 21.32 17.52 -26.48
C GLY A 650 22.30 16.82 -25.57
N ARG A 651 22.75 17.55 -24.55
CA ARG A 651 23.59 17.07 -23.46
C ARG A 651 22.92 17.38 -22.14
N LEU A 652 23.06 16.46 -21.18
CA LEU A 652 22.57 16.60 -19.83
C LEU A 652 23.63 16.10 -18.85
N ARG A 653 23.87 16.87 -17.81
CA ARG A 653 24.63 16.46 -16.62
C ARG A 653 23.88 16.90 -15.40
N ALA A 654 23.63 15.94 -14.51
CA ALA A 654 22.99 16.22 -13.25
C ALA A 654 23.63 15.40 -12.14
N THR A 655 23.59 15.96 -10.94
CA THR A 655 24.07 15.32 -9.72
C THR A 655 22.90 15.14 -8.76
N LEU A 656 22.89 14.00 -8.07
CA LEU A 656 21.97 13.67 -7.00
C LEU A 656 22.75 13.61 -5.70
N ALA A 657 22.33 14.37 -4.70
CA ALA A 657 22.93 14.39 -3.37
C ALA A 657 21.82 14.37 -2.31
N ASP A 658 21.70 13.25 -1.60
CA ASP A 658 20.59 12.95 -0.69
C ASP A 658 19.23 13.01 -1.39
N THR A 659 18.42 14.01 -1.06
CA THR A 659 17.12 14.27 -1.69
C THR A 659 17.18 15.43 -2.68
N GLN A 660 18.35 16.01 -2.89
CA GLN A 660 18.58 17.14 -3.79
C GLN A 660 19.05 16.66 -5.15
N PHE A 661 18.25 16.89 -6.17
CA PHE A 661 18.64 16.76 -7.56
C PHE A 661 19.13 18.12 -8.07
N ARG A 662 20.31 18.17 -8.65
CA ARG A 662 20.88 19.38 -9.27
C ARG A 662 21.16 19.10 -10.74
N LEU A 663 20.53 19.88 -11.59
CA LEU A 663 20.82 19.94 -13.01
C LEU A 663 22.01 20.90 -13.21
N ASP A 664 23.19 20.34 -13.45
CA ASP A 664 24.43 21.10 -13.59
C ASP A 664 24.55 21.71 -15.00
N GLU A 665 24.17 20.92 -16.00
CA GLU A 665 24.23 21.30 -17.41
C GLU A 665 23.09 20.62 -18.18
N PHE A 666 22.36 21.41 -18.91
CA PHE A 666 21.43 20.93 -19.93
C PHE A 666 21.54 21.86 -21.16
N GLU A 667 21.84 21.30 -22.29
CA GLU A 667 21.95 22.02 -23.56
C GLU A 667 21.25 21.24 -24.67
N LEU A 668 20.45 21.91 -25.48
CA LEU A 668 19.82 21.39 -26.70
C LEU A 668 20.05 22.38 -27.85
N LYS A 669 20.43 21.91 -29.03
CA LYS A 669 20.47 22.73 -30.24
C LYS A 669 19.06 22.93 -30.78
N ALA A 670 18.73 24.15 -31.12
CA ALA A 670 17.44 24.60 -31.63
C ALA A 670 17.64 25.38 -32.91
N GLY A 671 17.63 24.70 -34.05
CA GLY A 671 18.04 25.28 -35.34
C GLY A 671 19.54 25.65 -35.37
N LYS A 672 19.86 26.94 -35.54
CA LYS A 672 21.23 27.50 -35.46
C LYS A 672 21.59 27.92 -34.03
N GLY A 673 20.62 28.03 -33.16
CA GLY A 673 20.79 28.45 -31.77
C GLY A 673 20.77 27.26 -30.79
N ARG A 674 20.63 27.61 -29.51
CA ARG A 674 20.61 26.62 -28.41
C ARG A 674 19.69 27.04 -27.26
N ILE A 675 19.28 26.05 -26.51
CA ILE A 675 18.59 26.21 -25.24
C ILE A 675 19.46 25.57 -24.16
N THR A 676 19.76 26.32 -23.12
CA THR A 676 20.47 25.81 -21.93
C THR A 676 19.59 25.90 -20.71
N ALA A 677 19.74 24.96 -19.75
CA ALA A 677 19.06 25.01 -18.48
C ALA A 677 19.94 24.49 -17.33
N ASN A 678 19.72 25.01 -16.14
CA ASN A 678 20.26 24.52 -14.88
C ASN A 678 19.26 24.73 -13.74
N GLY A 679 19.50 24.07 -12.62
CA GLY A 679 18.60 24.25 -11.47
C GLY A 679 18.65 23.10 -10.47
N THR A 680 17.64 23.08 -9.60
CA THR A 680 17.56 22.10 -8.52
C THR A 680 16.13 21.58 -8.36
N ALA A 681 16.02 20.34 -7.82
CA ALA A 681 14.75 19.79 -7.39
C ALA A 681 14.92 19.08 -6.04
N ASP A 682 13.93 19.22 -5.16
CA ASP A 682 13.86 18.52 -3.88
C ASP A 682 12.95 17.29 -4.01
N LEU A 683 13.51 16.12 -3.75
CA LEU A 683 12.85 14.82 -3.87
C LEU A 683 12.41 14.24 -2.50
N THR A 684 12.41 15.05 -1.43
CA THR A 684 12.05 14.61 -0.07
C THR A 684 10.60 14.11 -0.01
N GLY A 685 10.42 12.81 0.17
CA GLY A 685 9.08 12.18 0.18
C GLY A 685 8.35 12.19 -1.17
N GLY A 686 9.09 12.34 -2.28
CA GLY A 686 8.61 12.52 -3.64
C GLY A 686 9.06 13.87 -4.20
N LEU A 687 8.56 14.27 -5.38
CA LEU A 687 8.88 15.58 -5.97
C LEU A 687 8.20 16.70 -5.18
N ARG A 688 8.95 17.37 -4.31
CA ARG A 688 8.48 18.43 -3.42
C ARG A 688 8.57 19.81 -4.06
N SER A 689 9.71 20.12 -4.68
CA SER A 689 9.90 21.38 -5.38
C SER A 689 10.87 21.23 -6.55
N VAL A 690 10.70 22.09 -7.57
CA VAL A 690 11.61 22.23 -8.71
C VAL A 690 11.87 23.72 -8.90
N ASP A 691 13.10 24.07 -9.23
CA ASP A 691 13.53 25.41 -9.58
C ASP A 691 14.55 25.30 -10.72
N LEU A 692 14.11 25.57 -11.95
CA LEU A 692 14.92 25.48 -13.15
C LEU A 692 15.02 26.85 -13.83
N ASN A 693 16.20 27.26 -14.18
CA ASN A 693 16.47 28.42 -15.01
C ASN A 693 16.82 27.95 -16.44
N ALA A 694 16.17 28.50 -17.43
CA ALA A 694 16.40 28.19 -18.83
C ALA A 694 16.74 29.45 -19.60
N ARG A 695 17.63 29.33 -20.57
CA ARG A 695 18.05 30.39 -21.46
C ARG A 695 18.02 29.92 -22.92
N ALA A 696 17.41 30.69 -23.76
CA ALA A 696 17.37 30.49 -25.19
C ALA A 696 18.32 31.53 -25.87
N GLU A 697 19.17 31.08 -26.75
CA GLU A 697 20.07 31.88 -27.53
C GLU A 697 19.88 31.56 -29.02
N HIS A 698 19.27 32.47 -29.78
CA HIS A 698 18.90 32.31 -31.19
C HIS A 698 18.13 30.98 -31.43
N ALA A 699 17.31 30.61 -30.47
CA ALA A 699 16.68 29.30 -30.44
C ALA A 699 15.44 29.27 -31.35
N GLN A 700 15.46 28.41 -32.35
CA GLN A 700 14.34 28.16 -33.23
C GLN A 700 13.36 27.22 -32.52
N ILE A 701 12.32 27.79 -31.88
CA ILE A 701 11.32 27.03 -31.10
C ILE A 701 10.10 26.65 -31.89
N LEU A 702 9.84 27.30 -33.03
CA LEU A 702 8.71 27.05 -33.91
C LEU A 702 9.21 26.97 -35.36
N LEU A 703 8.87 25.88 -36.05
CA LEU A 703 9.14 25.68 -37.46
C LEU A 703 8.06 24.80 -38.09
N ALA A 704 6.93 25.39 -38.35
CA ALA A 704 5.82 24.75 -39.06
C ALA A 704 5.53 25.51 -40.39
N PRO A 705 4.83 24.94 -41.35
CA PRO A 705 4.52 25.61 -42.62
C PRO A 705 3.89 26.99 -42.47
N GLN A 706 3.11 27.18 -41.39
CA GLN A 706 2.36 28.41 -41.12
C GLN A 706 3.10 29.40 -40.20
N TRP A 707 4.09 28.99 -39.44
CA TRP A 707 4.79 29.84 -38.49
C TRP A 707 6.22 29.40 -38.25
N SER A 708 7.07 30.36 -38.02
CA SER A 708 8.43 30.14 -37.54
C SER A 708 8.78 31.22 -36.53
N ALA A 709 9.51 30.82 -35.47
CA ALA A 709 10.01 31.77 -34.48
C ALA A 709 11.38 31.35 -33.96
N ILE A 710 12.26 32.33 -34.00
CA ILE A 710 13.60 32.29 -33.37
C ILE A 710 13.57 33.27 -32.21
N ILE A 711 13.94 32.82 -31.03
CA ILE A 711 13.87 33.63 -29.81
C ILE A 711 15.19 33.68 -29.06
N ASP A 712 15.41 34.79 -28.37
CA ASP A 712 16.37 34.99 -27.32
C ASP A 712 15.68 35.27 -26.00
N GLY A 713 16.23 34.78 -24.89
CA GLY A 713 15.62 35.10 -23.61
C GLY A 713 15.99 34.14 -22.49
N ALA A 714 15.39 34.41 -21.35
CA ALA A 714 15.57 33.57 -20.17
C ALA A 714 14.25 33.42 -19.42
N GLY A 715 14.05 32.26 -18.84
CA GLY A 715 12.88 31.95 -18.04
C GLY A 715 13.20 31.06 -16.85
N ARG A 716 12.30 31.02 -15.88
CA ARG A 716 12.36 30.19 -14.70
C ARG A 716 11.11 29.34 -14.61
N LEU A 717 11.29 28.05 -14.39
CA LEU A 717 10.23 27.10 -14.11
C LEU A 717 10.33 26.70 -12.64
N GLY A 718 9.28 26.99 -11.88
CA GLY A 718 9.12 26.56 -10.49
C GLY A 718 8.00 25.54 -10.34
N PHE A 719 8.19 24.59 -9.44
CA PHE A 719 7.13 23.69 -8.97
C PHE A 719 7.19 23.64 -7.46
N ARG A 720 6.07 23.93 -6.79
CA ARG A 720 5.93 23.84 -5.34
C ARG A 720 4.44 23.70 -4.96
N ASP A 721 4.15 22.89 -3.95
CA ASP A 721 2.79 22.69 -3.43
C ASP A 721 1.76 22.35 -4.55
N ARG A 722 2.15 21.46 -5.47
CA ARG A 722 1.35 21.04 -6.64
C ARG A 722 0.98 22.18 -7.59
N ARG A 723 1.72 23.28 -7.58
CA ARG A 723 1.57 24.42 -8.48
C ARG A 723 2.82 24.57 -9.34
N ILE A 724 2.61 24.82 -10.64
CA ILE A 724 3.67 25.14 -11.59
C ILE A 724 3.71 26.66 -11.78
N THR A 725 4.88 27.27 -11.66
CA THR A 725 5.11 28.67 -12.02
C THR A 725 6.05 28.73 -13.22
N LEU A 726 5.73 29.54 -14.20
CA LEU A 726 6.58 29.78 -15.36
C LEU A 726 6.71 31.28 -15.58
N GLU A 727 7.91 31.80 -15.38
CA GLU A 727 8.25 33.21 -15.50
C GLU A 727 9.34 33.39 -16.54
N GLY A 728 9.30 34.45 -17.36
CA GLY A 728 10.35 34.65 -18.33
C GLY A 728 10.23 35.95 -19.11
N LYS A 729 11.36 36.27 -19.74
CA LYS A 729 11.46 37.38 -20.70
C LYS A 729 12.10 36.86 -21.98
N PHE A 730 11.35 36.96 -23.06
CA PHE A 730 11.79 36.46 -24.37
C PHE A 730 11.67 37.56 -25.43
N GLY A 731 12.66 37.69 -26.27
CA GLY A 731 12.67 38.57 -27.43
C GLY A 731 12.57 37.74 -28.71
N LEU A 732 11.80 38.21 -29.67
CA LEU A 732 11.72 37.60 -30.99
C LEU A 732 12.90 38.09 -31.83
N ASP A 733 13.74 37.20 -32.27
CA ASP A 733 14.86 37.51 -33.16
C ASP A 733 14.48 37.43 -34.65
N GLU A 734 13.59 36.48 -34.97
CA GLU A 734 12.93 36.36 -36.26
C GLU A 734 11.60 35.64 -36.07
N GLY A 735 10.51 36.19 -36.61
CA GLY A 735 9.18 35.56 -36.55
C GLY A 735 8.47 35.69 -37.90
N ARG A 736 7.82 34.60 -38.32
CA ARG A 736 6.93 34.58 -39.44
C ARG A 736 5.67 33.83 -39.10
N TYR A 737 4.53 34.42 -39.48
CA TYR A 737 3.22 33.79 -39.35
C TYR A 737 2.46 33.95 -40.67
N ASP A 738 2.16 32.82 -41.34
CA ASP A 738 1.36 32.78 -42.56
C ASP A 738 -0.08 32.46 -42.22
N LEU A 739 -0.98 33.45 -42.40
CA LEU A 739 -2.43 33.31 -42.24
C LEU A 739 -2.95 32.39 -43.33
N GLY A 740 -3.03 31.08 -43.07
CA GLY A 740 -3.44 30.08 -44.07
C GLY A 740 -4.87 30.26 -44.50
N THR A 741 -5.14 30.01 -45.79
CA THR A 741 -6.48 30.04 -46.41
C THR A 741 -7.40 28.90 -45.99
N ARG A 742 -7.02 28.02 -45.06
CA ARG A 742 -7.84 26.89 -44.60
C ARG A 742 -8.71 27.32 -43.43
N LEU A 743 -9.95 27.65 -43.72
CA LEU A 743 -11.05 27.47 -42.78
C LEU A 743 -11.10 25.97 -42.47
N LYS A 744 -10.79 25.54 -41.24
CA LYS A 744 -11.15 24.20 -40.78
C LYS A 744 -12.66 24.08 -40.98
N PRO A 745 -13.19 23.00 -41.60
CA PRO A 745 -14.62 22.78 -41.64
C PRO A 745 -15.09 22.67 -40.18
N THR A 746 -15.77 23.68 -39.70
CA THR A 746 -16.51 23.62 -38.46
C THR A 746 -17.77 22.80 -38.75
N LEU A 747 -17.97 21.71 -37.99
CA LEU A 747 -19.26 21.04 -37.98
C LEU A 747 -20.33 22.06 -37.58
N GLY A 748 -21.43 22.14 -38.35
CA GLY A 748 -22.55 23.02 -38.02
C GLY A 748 -23.08 22.73 -36.61
N GLU A 749 -23.70 23.71 -35.96
CA GLU A 749 -24.29 23.57 -34.59
C GLU A 749 -25.39 22.50 -34.53
N ASP A 750 -25.88 22.01 -35.65
CA ASP A 750 -26.90 20.96 -35.83
C ASP A 750 -26.32 19.53 -35.85
N VAL A 751 -24.99 19.36 -35.86
CA VAL A 751 -24.34 18.05 -35.84
C VAL A 751 -24.08 17.59 -34.40
N ILE A 752 -24.96 16.71 -33.90
CA ILE A 752 -24.78 16.00 -32.66
C ILE A 752 -23.90 14.78 -32.91
N VAL A 753 -22.59 14.85 -32.54
CA VAL A 753 -21.70 13.70 -32.53
C VAL A 753 -22.10 12.76 -31.39
N ARG A 754 -22.84 11.68 -31.67
CA ARG A 754 -23.06 10.58 -30.74
C ARG A 754 -21.89 9.61 -30.82
N SER A 755 -20.83 9.86 -30.10
CA SER A 755 -19.82 8.83 -29.80
C SER A 755 -20.40 7.86 -28.78
N GLY A 756 -20.68 6.63 -29.22
CA GLY A 756 -21.02 5.53 -28.31
C GLY A 756 -19.81 5.13 -27.52
N LYS A 757 -19.73 5.62 -26.30
CA LYS A 757 -19.06 5.23 -25.06
C LYS A 757 -18.57 6.48 -24.35
N LYS A 758 -19.33 6.94 -23.38
CA LYS A 758 -18.79 7.75 -22.32
C LYS A 758 -17.95 6.81 -21.46
N GLU A 759 -16.67 6.71 -21.71
CA GLU A 759 -15.71 6.40 -20.66
C GLU A 759 -15.59 7.67 -19.80
N THR A 760 -16.28 7.68 -18.70
CA THR A 760 -15.99 8.54 -17.56
C THR A 760 -14.70 8.04 -16.88
N ALA A 761 -13.57 8.16 -17.57
CA ALA A 761 -12.30 8.25 -16.90
C ALA A 761 -12.26 9.67 -16.28
N GLU A 762 -12.29 9.75 -14.96
CA GLU A 762 -11.91 10.98 -14.25
C GLU A 762 -10.55 11.41 -14.79
N LYS A 763 -10.53 12.46 -15.61
CA LYS A 763 -9.27 13.09 -16.02
C LYS A 763 -8.60 13.54 -14.74
N PRO A 764 -7.35 13.14 -14.46
CA PRO A 764 -6.64 13.62 -13.30
C PRO A 764 -6.68 15.15 -13.31
N ALA A 765 -7.04 15.77 -12.20
CA ALA A 765 -7.16 17.21 -12.08
C ALA A 765 -5.85 17.85 -12.54
N ALA A 766 -5.90 18.65 -13.59
CA ALA A 766 -4.73 19.34 -14.14
C ALA A 766 -4.10 20.20 -13.05
N LEU A 767 -2.77 20.15 -12.93
CA LEU A 767 -2.04 20.99 -11.98
C LEU A 767 -2.25 22.47 -12.34
N PRO A 768 -2.51 23.37 -11.37
CA PRO A 768 -2.65 24.78 -11.63
C PRO A 768 -1.32 25.35 -12.14
N VAL A 769 -1.34 26.00 -13.32
CA VAL A 769 -0.19 26.64 -13.92
C VAL A 769 -0.33 28.16 -13.75
N GLN A 770 0.67 28.78 -13.14
CA GLN A 770 0.80 30.24 -13.04
C GLN A 770 1.86 30.70 -14.04
N LEU A 771 1.45 31.56 -14.97
CA LEU A 771 2.27 32.07 -16.07
C LEU A 771 2.54 33.55 -15.87
N ASP A 772 3.76 34.01 -16.07
CA ASP A 772 4.17 35.41 -16.16
C ASP A 772 5.32 35.54 -17.18
N ILE A 773 4.95 35.74 -18.44
CA ILE A 773 5.89 35.77 -19.55
C ILE A 773 5.80 37.13 -20.27
N ASN A 774 6.95 37.78 -20.39
CA ASN A 774 7.10 38.95 -21.23
C ASN A 774 7.68 38.53 -22.60
N ILE A 775 7.00 38.91 -23.66
CA ILE A 775 7.44 38.68 -25.04
C ILE A 775 7.67 40.05 -25.73
N ASP A 776 8.88 40.30 -26.22
CA ASP A 776 9.20 41.46 -27.02
C ASP A 776 9.36 41.03 -28.50
N LEU A 777 8.57 41.62 -29.38
CA LEU A 777 8.62 41.28 -30.80
C LEU A 777 9.77 41.95 -31.55
N HIS A 778 10.48 42.91 -30.96
CA HIS A 778 11.64 43.63 -31.51
C HIS A 778 11.45 44.07 -32.97
N ASP A 779 10.22 44.39 -33.37
CA ASP A 779 9.87 44.76 -34.77
C ASP A 779 10.32 43.71 -35.82
N LYS A 780 10.24 42.42 -35.45
CA LYS A 780 10.75 41.31 -36.24
C LYS A 780 9.68 40.21 -36.56
N LEU A 781 8.42 40.43 -36.23
CA LEU A 781 7.33 39.50 -36.58
C LEU A 781 6.72 39.85 -37.93
N THR A 782 6.97 39.02 -38.94
CA THR A 782 6.30 39.14 -40.25
C THR A 782 5.02 38.31 -40.26
N VAL A 783 3.90 38.94 -40.60
CA VAL A 783 2.60 38.28 -40.77
C VAL A 783 2.14 38.41 -42.21
N ARG A 784 1.84 37.26 -42.86
CA ARG A 784 1.38 37.22 -44.25
C ARG A 784 0.13 36.34 -44.41
N GLY A 785 -0.69 36.68 -45.40
CA GLY A 785 -1.86 35.89 -45.81
C GLY A 785 -3.17 36.66 -45.71
N ASN A 786 -4.18 36.20 -46.41
CA ASN A 786 -5.50 36.86 -46.53
C ASN A 786 -5.42 38.33 -46.95
N GLY A 787 -4.47 38.66 -47.85
CA GLY A 787 -4.21 40.06 -48.28
C GLY A 787 -3.30 40.86 -47.36
N LEU A 788 -2.98 40.41 -46.15
CA LEU A 788 -2.07 41.08 -45.24
C LEU A 788 -0.59 40.72 -45.53
N ASP A 789 0.27 41.68 -45.55
CA ASP A 789 1.73 41.54 -45.49
C ASP A 789 2.28 42.67 -44.60
N ALA A 790 2.53 42.32 -43.36
CA ALA A 790 2.90 43.31 -42.36
C ALA A 790 4.06 42.83 -41.49
N LEU A 791 4.96 43.76 -41.15
CA LEU A 791 5.97 43.61 -40.12
C LEU A 791 5.45 44.22 -38.83
N LEU A 792 5.37 43.42 -37.78
CA LEU A 792 4.82 43.78 -36.50
C LEU A 792 5.94 43.88 -35.44
N GLY A 793 5.72 44.77 -34.49
CA GLY A 793 6.55 44.96 -33.33
C GLY A 793 5.69 45.19 -32.06
N GLY A 794 6.35 45.42 -30.93
CA GLY A 794 5.66 45.68 -29.67
C GLY A 794 6.02 44.64 -28.59
N SER A 795 5.34 44.70 -27.46
CA SER A 795 5.60 43.79 -26.36
C SER A 795 4.31 43.32 -25.67
N LEU A 796 4.30 42.10 -25.20
CA LEU A 796 3.18 41.49 -24.53
C LEU A 796 3.62 40.82 -23.22
N ARG A 797 2.92 41.12 -22.16
CA ARG A 797 3.02 40.33 -20.89
C ARG A 797 1.81 39.42 -20.77
N ILE A 798 2.07 38.13 -20.79
CA ILE A 798 1.05 37.09 -20.68
C ILE A 798 1.07 36.54 -19.25
N THR A 799 -0.08 36.58 -18.58
CA THR A 799 -0.25 36.10 -17.20
C THR A 799 -1.47 35.19 -17.10
N THR A 800 -1.51 34.33 -16.10
CA THR A 800 -2.72 33.58 -15.75
C THR A 800 -3.54 34.32 -14.70
N ARG A 801 -4.86 34.47 -14.92
CA ARG A 801 -5.84 34.91 -13.92
C ARG A 801 -6.84 33.76 -13.68
N GLY A 802 -6.64 33.03 -12.59
CA GLY A 802 -7.37 31.77 -12.38
C GLY A 802 -7.00 30.72 -13.44
N ALA A 803 -7.95 30.23 -14.22
CA ALA A 803 -7.72 29.27 -15.32
C ALA A 803 -7.58 29.96 -16.70
N ALA A 804 -7.76 31.27 -16.80
CA ALA A 804 -7.76 32.00 -18.07
C ALA A 804 -6.42 32.72 -18.30
N LEU A 805 -5.99 32.79 -19.58
CA LEU A 805 -4.86 33.58 -20.00
C LEU A 805 -5.26 35.05 -20.19
N SER A 806 -4.48 35.93 -19.64
CA SER A 806 -4.61 37.38 -19.79
C SER A 806 -3.33 37.95 -20.40
N ALA A 807 -3.47 38.89 -21.29
CA ALA A 807 -2.36 39.61 -21.87
C ALA A 807 -2.49 41.12 -21.63
N VAL A 808 -1.34 41.78 -21.45
CA VAL A 808 -1.25 43.24 -21.32
C VAL A 808 -0.08 43.68 -22.21
N GLY A 809 -0.29 44.71 -23.00
CA GLY A 809 0.68 45.27 -23.93
C GLY A 809 0.08 45.55 -25.29
N ASP A 810 0.89 45.93 -26.24
CA ASP A 810 0.47 46.28 -27.61
C ASP A 810 1.32 45.58 -28.65
N VAL A 811 0.69 45.21 -29.75
CA VAL A 811 1.30 44.80 -31.00
C VAL A 811 0.98 45.87 -32.03
N ARG A 812 2.02 46.45 -32.64
CA ARG A 812 1.90 47.53 -33.61
C ARG A 812 2.44 47.11 -34.95
N THR A 813 1.88 47.64 -36.01
CA THR A 813 2.45 47.53 -37.37
C THR A 813 3.61 48.51 -37.49
N VAL A 814 4.79 48.01 -37.79
CA VAL A 814 5.97 48.81 -38.13
C VAL A 814 5.89 49.30 -39.59
N ARG A 815 5.50 48.40 -40.48
CA ARG A 815 5.17 48.67 -41.88
C ARG A 815 4.34 47.50 -42.40
N GLY A 816 3.49 47.79 -43.36
CA GLY A 816 2.70 46.68 -43.94
C GLY A 816 1.68 47.20 -44.97
N TYR A 817 1.13 46.24 -45.64
CA TYR A 817 0.11 46.44 -46.65
C TYR A 817 -1.04 45.46 -46.46
N TYR A 818 -2.21 45.93 -46.77
CA TYR A 818 -3.39 45.10 -46.88
C TYR A 818 -3.96 45.11 -48.28
N THR A 819 -4.07 43.99 -48.91
CA THR A 819 -4.64 43.88 -50.27
C THR A 819 -6.08 43.50 -50.20
N VAL A 820 -6.96 44.34 -50.67
CA VAL A 820 -8.42 44.12 -50.74
C VAL A 820 -8.92 44.54 -52.13
N PHE A 821 -9.82 43.74 -52.70
CA PHE A 821 -10.35 43.96 -54.10
C PHE A 821 -9.25 44.14 -55.15
N GLY A 822 -8.10 43.47 -55.00
CA GLY A 822 -6.96 43.60 -55.89
C GLY A 822 -6.15 44.91 -55.70
N GLN A 823 -6.54 45.79 -54.79
CA GLN A 823 -5.88 47.04 -54.46
C GLN A 823 -5.04 46.93 -53.19
N ARG A 824 -3.86 47.51 -53.22
CA ARG A 824 -2.92 47.50 -52.13
C ARG A 824 -3.02 48.79 -51.30
N LEU A 825 -3.39 48.64 -50.04
CA LEU A 825 -3.49 49.72 -49.07
C LEU A 825 -2.29 49.68 -48.14
N GLU A 826 -1.70 50.79 -47.82
CA GLU A 826 -0.63 50.95 -46.85
C GLU A 826 -1.25 51.06 -45.46
N ILE A 827 -0.73 50.28 -44.51
CA ILE A 827 -1.19 50.37 -43.12
C ILE A 827 -0.49 51.54 -42.46
N GLU A 828 -1.24 52.65 -42.31
CA GLU A 828 -0.76 53.89 -41.72
C GLU A 828 -0.73 53.81 -40.18
N ARG A 829 -1.71 53.16 -39.61
CA ARG A 829 -1.83 52.85 -38.17
C ARG A 829 -2.36 51.45 -38.01
N GLY A 830 -1.67 50.67 -37.20
CA GLY A 830 -2.03 49.30 -36.91
C GLY A 830 -1.65 48.95 -35.48
N THR A 831 -2.58 49.03 -34.55
CA THR A 831 -2.34 48.69 -33.16
C THR A 831 -3.36 47.67 -32.70
N VAL A 832 -2.87 46.60 -32.05
CA VAL A 832 -3.67 45.57 -31.36
C VAL A 832 -3.32 45.65 -29.89
N ALA A 833 -4.20 46.22 -29.08
CA ALA A 833 -3.98 46.49 -27.67
C ALA A 833 -4.57 45.40 -26.78
N PHE A 834 -3.76 44.77 -25.97
CA PHE A 834 -4.15 43.75 -25.01
C PHE A 834 -4.26 44.38 -23.61
N ALA A 835 -5.43 44.27 -22.99
CA ALA A 835 -5.71 44.77 -21.65
C ALA A 835 -6.54 43.78 -20.81
N GLY A 836 -6.51 42.47 -21.15
CA GLY A 836 -7.33 41.46 -20.53
C GLY A 836 -7.24 40.10 -21.23
N PRO A 837 -8.36 39.43 -21.54
CA PRO A 837 -8.33 38.13 -22.19
C PRO A 837 -7.51 38.14 -23.48
N LEU A 838 -6.63 37.16 -23.67
CA LEU A 838 -5.78 37.02 -24.86
C LEU A 838 -6.62 36.89 -26.14
N THR A 839 -7.86 36.43 -26.05
CA THR A 839 -8.75 36.13 -27.18
C THR A 839 -9.57 37.34 -27.69
N ASP A 840 -9.53 38.48 -26.98
CA ASP A 840 -10.32 39.66 -27.33
C ASP A 840 -9.55 40.99 -27.15
N PRO A 841 -8.46 41.21 -27.90
CA PRO A 841 -7.73 42.47 -27.86
C PRO A 841 -8.52 43.62 -28.54
N GLY A 842 -8.23 44.83 -28.16
CA GLY A 842 -8.70 46.03 -28.83
C GLY A 842 -7.96 46.27 -30.16
N LEU A 843 -8.71 46.69 -31.15
CA LEU A 843 -8.20 46.99 -32.51
C LEU A 843 -8.24 48.46 -32.80
N ASP A 844 -7.15 49.03 -33.32
CA ASP A 844 -7.08 50.34 -33.95
C ASP A 844 -6.17 50.24 -35.20
N LEU A 845 -6.83 49.96 -36.34
CA LEU A 845 -6.14 49.70 -37.60
C LEU A 845 -6.69 50.70 -38.64
N ARG A 846 -5.76 51.33 -39.39
CA ARG A 846 -6.09 52.20 -40.50
C ARG A 846 -5.17 51.86 -41.69
N ALA A 847 -5.76 51.48 -42.78
CA ALA A 847 -5.06 51.17 -44.02
C ALA A 847 -5.58 52.07 -45.15
N ILE A 848 -4.71 52.76 -45.85
CA ILE A 848 -5.03 53.73 -46.83
C ILE A 848 -4.32 53.48 -48.18
N ARG A 849 -4.90 53.96 -49.27
CA ARG A 849 -4.27 54.09 -50.54
C ARG A 849 -4.30 55.55 -50.98
N LYS A 850 -3.17 56.07 -51.41
CA LYS A 850 -3.00 57.46 -51.87
C LYS A 850 -3.07 57.45 -53.37
N PHE A 851 -3.99 58.27 -53.89
CA PHE A 851 -4.09 58.65 -55.32
C PHE A 851 -3.62 60.09 -55.48
N GLN A 852 -3.54 60.60 -56.70
CA GLN A 852 -3.05 61.95 -56.91
C GLN A 852 -3.91 63.04 -56.25
N THR A 853 -5.22 62.86 -56.12
CA THR A 853 -6.16 63.82 -55.57
C THR A 853 -6.99 63.33 -54.41
N VAL A 854 -6.91 61.98 -54.07
CA VAL A 854 -7.78 61.34 -53.11
C VAL A 854 -6.96 60.33 -52.33
N GLU A 855 -7.14 60.30 -51.02
CA GLU A 855 -6.73 59.18 -50.13
C GLU A 855 -7.99 58.39 -49.71
N VAL A 856 -7.97 57.08 -49.90
CA VAL A 856 -9.12 56.23 -49.53
C VAL A 856 -8.65 55.00 -48.79
N GLY A 857 -9.37 54.58 -47.78
CA GLY A 857 -8.98 53.42 -46.98
C GLY A 857 -10.06 52.81 -46.09
N VAL A 858 -9.60 51.95 -45.23
CA VAL A 858 -10.42 51.22 -44.25
C VAL A 858 -9.88 51.49 -42.87
N GLU A 859 -10.77 51.79 -41.95
CA GLU A 859 -10.46 51.92 -40.52
C GLU A 859 -11.21 50.82 -39.76
N VAL A 860 -10.52 50.08 -38.90
CA VAL A 860 -11.07 49.00 -38.06
C VAL A 860 -10.80 49.35 -36.62
N THR A 861 -11.83 49.51 -35.82
CA THR A 861 -11.78 49.83 -34.39
C THR A 861 -12.62 48.85 -33.60
N GLY A 862 -12.54 48.89 -32.27
CA GLY A 862 -13.33 48.02 -31.38
C GLY A 862 -12.50 46.84 -30.85
N SER A 863 -13.10 45.66 -30.60
CA SER A 863 -12.40 44.48 -30.16
C SER A 863 -12.38 43.40 -31.27
N LEU A 864 -11.48 42.40 -31.15
CA LEU A 864 -11.38 41.32 -32.12
C LEU A 864 -12.67 40.53 -32.29
N GLN A 865 -13.46 40.39 -31.21
CA GLN A 865 -14.77 39.72 -31.26
C GLN A 865 -15.89 40.63 -31.77
N ARG A 866 -15.73 41.96 -31.70
CA ARG A 866 -16.70 42.97 -32.15
C ARG A 866 -16.00 44.09 -32.91
N PRO A 867 -15.45 43.82 -34.08
CA PRO A 867 -14.76 44.87 -34.86
C PRO A 867 -15.78 45.80 -35.55
N THR A 868 -15.49 47.07 -35.50
CA THR A 868 -16.24 48.08 -36.26
C THR A 868 -15.38 48.49 -37.47
N VAL A 869 -15.86 48.26 -38.63
CA VAL A 869 -15.17 48.58 -39.94
C VAL A 869 -15.83 49.80 -40.52
N LYS A 870 -15.02 50.82 -40.87
CA LYS A 870 -15.48 52.06 -41.54
C LYS A 870 -14.63 52.34 -42.77
N LEU A 871 -15.22 52.86 -43.82
CA LEU A 871 -14.51 53.43 -44.96
C LEU A 871 -14.08 54.85 -44.59
N VAL A 872 -12.88 55.20 -44.93
CA VAL A 872 -12.30 56.55 -44.73
C VAL A 872 -11.76 57.15 -46.03
N SER A 873 -11.84 58.45 -46.12
CA SER A 873 -11.27 59.17 -47.29
C SER A 873 -10.85 60.61 -46.95
N ILE A 874 -9.91 61.16 -47.76
CA ILE A 874 -9.49 62.56 -47.74
C ILE A 874 -9.48 63.00 -49.20
N PRO A 875 -10.27 63.98 -49.65
CA PRO A 875 -11.34 64.66 -48.91
C PRO A 875 -12.49 63.66 -48.57
N ASP A 876 -13.39 64.06 -47.62
CA ASP A 876 -14.54 63.27 -47.22
C ASP A 876 -15.51 63.10 -48.40
N MET A 877 -16.01 61.89 -48.62
CA MET A 877 -16.90 61.51 -49.75
C MET A 877 -17.88 60.46 -49.29
N SER A 878 -18.87 60.15 -50.10
CA SER A 878 -19.85 59.09 -49.86
C SER A 878 -19.18 57.69 -49.76
N ASP A 879 -19.75 56.77 -48.96
CA ASP A 879 -19.23 55.43 -48.86
C ASP A 879 -19.21 54.66 -50.17
N THR A 880 -20.14 55.02 -51.09
CA THR A 880 -20.17 54.47 -52.46
C THR A 880 -18.96 54.90 -53.27
N ASP A 881 -18.60 56.20 -53.17
CA ASP A 881 -17.42 56.73 -53.87
C ASP A 881 -16.15 56.18 -53.24
N ARG A 882 -16.04 56.11 -51.89
CA ARG A 882 -14.92 55.48 -51.19
C ARG A 882 -14.70 54.07 -51.70
N LEU A 883 -15.81 53.27 -51.78
CA LEU A 883 -15.70 51.90 -52.27
C LEU A 883 -15.34 51.82 -53.75
N GLY A 884 -15.86 52.75 -54.57
CA GLY A 884 -15.48 52.85 -55.96
C GLY A 884 -13.96 53.07 -56.16
N TRP A 885 -13.39 54.00 -55.43
CA TRP A 885 -11.96 54.24 -55.42
C TRP A 885 -11.18 53.02 -54.87
N LEU A 886 -11.65 52.36 -53.82
CA LEU A 886 -11.03 51.15 -53.28
C LEU A 886 -11.09 49.97 -54.24
N ALA A 887 -12.20 49.73 -54.89
CA ALA A 887 -12.40 48.53 -55.71
C ALA A 887 -11.93 48.75 -57.16
N LEU A 888 -12.26 49.89 -57.75
CA LEU A 888 -11.99 50.16 -59.15
C LEU A 888 -10.70 50.94 -59.38
N GLY A 889 -10.16 51.59 -58.36
CA GLY A 889 -8.99 52.42 -58.46
C GLY A 889 -9.17 53.73 -59.20
N ARG A 890 -10.44 54.17 -59.46
CA ARG A 890 -10.84 55.36 -60.17
C ARG A 890 -12.16 55.94 -59.67
N ASP A 891 -12.45 57.17 -60.11
CA ASP A 891 -13.74 57.79 -59.77
C ASP A 891 -14.92 56.98 -60.32
N PRO A 892 -15.91 56.65 -59.46
CA PRO A 892 -17.08 55.89 -59.85
C PRO A 892 -18.10 56.67 -60.73
N ALA A 893 -17.95 57.97 -60.86
CA ALA A 893 -18.85 58.81 -61.63
C ALA A 893 -18.98 58.44 -63.15
N GLY A 894 -18.17 57.55 -63.68
CA GLY A 894 -18.25 56.96 -65.02
C GLY A 894 -18.65 55.46 -65.03
N SER A 895 -19.22 54.92 -63.97
CA SER A 895 -19.57 53.53 -63.87
C SER A 895 -21.03 53.25 -64.26
N ASP A 896 -21.32 52.12 -64.94
CA ASP A 896 -22.67 51.75 -65.32
C ASP A 896 -23.55 51.31 -64.17
N ARG A 897 -24.90 51.21 -64.34
CA ARG A 897 -25.82 50.91 -63.25
C ARG A 897 -25.57 49.54 -62.55
N ALA A 898 -25.01 48.54 -63.23
CA ALA A 898 -24.74 47.26 -62.69
C ALA A 898 -23.50 47.31 -61.77
N GLN A 899 -22.47 48.06 -62.14
CA GLN A 899 -21.29 48.29 -61.31
C GLN A 899 -21.62 49.09 -60.03
N LEU A 900 -22.49 50.08 -60.12
CA LEU A 900 -23.00 50.88 -59.03
C LEU A 900 -23.83 50.02 -58.02
N ALA A 901 -24.66 49.09 -58.52
CA ALA A 901 -25.46 48.19 -57.67
C ALA A 901 -24.54 47.20 -56.88
N VAL A 902 -23.46 46.69 -57.52
CA VAL A 902 -22.46 45.81 -56.81
C VAL A 902 -21.72 46.62 -55.74
N LEU A 903 -21.36 47.87 -56.01
CA LEU A 903 -20.70 48.72 -55.04
C LEU A 903 -21.61 49.09 -53.87
N GLN A 904 -22.90 49.37 -54.10
CA GLN A 904 -23.87 49.57 -53.00
C GLN A 904 -24.07 48.33 -52.14
N ALA A 905 -24.19 47.11 -52.72
CA ALA A 905 -24.27 45.88 -52.01
C ALA A 905 -23.02 45.59 -51.18
N ALA A 906 -21.82 45.91 -51.68
CA ALA A 906 -20.56 45.80 -50.97
C ALA A 906 -20.46 46.77 -49.77
N VAL A 907 -20.95 48.02 -49.88
CA VAL A 907 -21.06 48.96 -48.77
C VAL A 907 -21.90 48.43 -47.63
N LEU A 908 -23.09 47.91 -47.97
CA LEU A 908 -24.03 47.34 -47.00
C LEU A 908 -23.43 46.12 -46.28
N SER A 909 -22.62 45.37 -47.00
CA SER A 909 -21.96 44.18 -46.38
C SER A 909 -20.79 44.55 -45.44
N LEU A 910 -20.09 45.65 -45.66
CA LEU A 910 -18.99 46.14 -44.84
C LEU A 910 -19.48 46.88 -43.58
N THR A 911 -20.65 47.54 -43.67
CA THR A 911 -21.23 48.31 -42.55
C THR A 911 -22.23 47.53 -41.70
N GLY A 912 -22.70 46.35 -42.11
CA GLY A 912 -23.68 45.51 -41.39
C GLY A 912 -23.05 44.66 -40.31
N SER A 913 -23.44 44.87 -39.06
CA SER A 913 -22.99 44.07 -37.86
C SER A 913 -23.59 42.66 -37.85
N GLY A 914 -22.81 41.69 -38.26
CA GLY A 914 -23.18 40.27 -38.11
C GLY A 914 -22.20 39.31 -38.77
N GLY A 915 -21.41 38.64 -37.97
CA GLY A 915 -20.28 37.69 -38.18
C GLY A 915 -20.29 36.66 -39.31
N LYS A 916 -20.88 36.94 -40.48
CA LYS A 916 -20.84 36.09 -41.68
C LYS A 916 -19.84 36.64 -42.70
N PRO A 917 -19.09 35.82 -43.42
CA PRO A 917 -18.20 36.27 -44.50
C PRO A 917 -18.95 37.15 -45.50
N VAL A 918 -18.36 38.30 -45.84
CA VAL A 918 -18.91 39.30 -46.73
C VAL A 918 -19.43 38.71 -48.06
N GLN A 919 -18.71 37.76 -48.63
CA GLN A 919 -19.09 37.06 -49.87
C GLN A 919 -20.41 36.28 -49.73
N LYS A 920 -20.70 35.71 -48.56
CA LYS A 920 -21.92 34.93 -48.31
C LYS A 920 -23.13 35.87 -48.11
N GLN A 921 -22.95 37.01 -47.46
CA GLN A 921 -24.04 38.01 -47.29
C GLN A 921 -24.45 38.64 -48.62
N ILE A 922 -23.48 38.92 -49.50
CA ILE A 922 -23.77 39.41 -50.87
C ILE A 922 -24.53 38.34 -51.66
N ALA A 923 -24.13 37.10 -51.59
CA ALA A 923 -24.81 35.99 -52.24
C ALA A 923 -26.24 35.82 -51.76
N GLU A 924 -26.49 35.83 -50.46
CA GLU A 924 -27.80 35.71 -49.84
C GLU A 924 -28.72 36.90 -50.20
N GLY A 925 -28.20 38.14 -50.34
CA GLY A 925 -28.92 39.33 -50.78
C GLY A 925 -29.44 39.23 -52.21
N PHE A 926 -28.80 38.47 -53.10
CA PHE A 926 -29.21 38.20 -54.48
C PHE A 926 -29.93 36.86 -54.62
N GLY A 927 -30.23 36.18 -53.55
CA GLY A 927 -30.87 34.87 -53.56
C GLY A 927 -29.97 33.76 -54.17
N LEU A 928 -28.64 33.92 -54.11
CA LEU A 928 -27.61 33.01 -54.57
C LEU A 928 -26.96 32.32 -53.40
N ASP A 929 -26.48 31.11 -53.57
CA ASP A 929 -25.80 30.36 -52.54
C ASP A 929 -24.29 30.61 -52.52
N GLU A 930 -23.71 31.04 -53.66
CA GLU A 930 -22.30 31.28 -53.80
C GLU A 930 -22.00 32.43 -54.80
N ILE A 931 -21.11 33.36 -54.43
CA ILE A 931 -20.48 34.31 -55.32
C ILE A 931 -18.98 34.15 -55.23
N GLY A 932 -18.31 33.87 -56.37
CA GLY A 932 -16.86 33.74 -56.47
C GLY A 932 -16.29 34.82 -57.39
N PHE A 933 -15.15 35.36 -57.02
CA PHE A 933 -14.35 36.27 -57.87
C PHE A 933 -13.00 35.59 -58.10
N ALA A 934 -12.62 35.39 -59.37
CA ALA A 934 -11.29 34.92 -59.76
C ALA A 934 -10.52 36.04 -60.43
N GLY A 935 -9.28 36.27 -59.97
CA GLY A 935 -8.40 37.31 -60.46
C GLY A 935 -7.92 36.99 -61.88
N GLY A 936 -8.02 37.99 -62.78
CA GLY A 936 -7.33 37.95 -64.09
C GLY A 936 -5.85 38.35 -63.98
N GLU A 937 -5.05 38.20 -65.07
CA GLU A 937 -3.69 38.69 -65.12
C GLU A 937 -3.64 40.19 -64.85
N ASN A 938 -2.74 40.67 -63.98
CA ASN A 938 -2.54 42.06 -63.59
C ASN A 938 -3.51 42.66 -62.53
N GLY A 939 -4.17 41.84 -61.67
CA GLY A 939 -4.94 42.39 -60.56
C GLY A 939 -6.34 42.91 -60.89
N ALA A 940 -6.85 42.76 -62.12
CA ALA A 940 -8.20 43.06 -62.46
C ALA A 940 -9.16 41.91 -62.18
N LEU A 941 -10.44 42.16 -61.89
CA LEU A 941 -11.47 41.10 -61.76
C LEU A 941 -11.65 40.39 -63.11
N GLY A 942 -11.11 39.17 -63.21
CA GLY A 942 -11.15 38.36 -64.39
C GLY A 942 -12.44 37.60 -64.69
N VAL A 943 -13.05 37.00 -63.67
CA VAL A 943 -14.26 36.20 -63.77
C VAL A 943 -15.11 36.40 -62.53
N VAL A 944 -16.42 36.62 -62.68
CA VAL A 944 -17.44 36.58 -61.63
C VAL A 944 -18.22 35.31 -61.81
N ALA A 945 -18.28 34.48 -60.76
CA ALA A 945 -19.04 33.26 -60.71
C ALA A 945 -20.23 33.44 -59.74
N LEU A 946 -21.45 33.16 -60.21
CA LEU A 946 -22.69 33.21 -59.47
C LEU A 946 -23.28 31.78 -59.38
N GLY A 947 -23.34 31.22 -58.19
CA GLY A 947 -23.83 29.85 -57.98
C GLY A 947 -25.12 29.79 -57.19
N LYS A 948 -26.06 28.93 -57.65
CA LYS A 948 -27.31 28.61 -56.96
C LYS A 948 -27.52 27.10 -56.91
N LYS A 949 -27.78 26.60 -55.74
CA LYS A 949 -28.17 25.22 -55.49
C LYS A 949 -29.71 25.11 -55.63
N LEU A 950 -30.20 24.49 -56.70
CA LEU A 950 -31.63 24.35 -56.95
C LEU A 950 -32.25 23.23 -56.15
N THR A 951 -31.50 22.13 -55.95
CA THR A 951 -31.84 21.01 -55.07
C THR A 951 -30.58 20.47 -54.42
N ASP A 952 -30.70 19.52 -53.47
CA ASP A 952 -29.51 18.88 -52.87
C ASP A 952 -28.64 18.13 -53.87
N GLN A 953 -29.15 17.82 -55.04
CA GLN A 953 -28.48 17.11 -56.09
C GLN A 953 -28.13 17.98 -57.31
N LEU A 954 -28.78 19.17 -57.51
CA LEU A 954 -28.61 20.02 -58.66
C LEU A 954 -28.11 21.40 -58.26
N SER A 955 -26.96 21.82 -58.79
CA SER A 955 -26.43 23.19 -58.70
C SER A 955 -26.18 23.76 -60.08
N ILE A 956 -26.41 25.06 -60.19
CA ILE A 956 -26.16 25.83 -61.40
C ILE A 956 -25.18 26.94 -61.05
N ARG A 957 -24.15 27.17 -61.89
CA ARG A 957 -23.16 28.23 -61.75
C ARG A 957 -23.02 28.97 -63.08
N LEU A 958 -23.20 30.26 -63.02
CA LEU A 958 -22.95 31.18 -64.16
C LEU A 958 -21.56 31.85 -63.91
N GLU A 959 -20.65 31.72 -64.86
CA GLU A 959 -19.34 32.34 -64.84
C GLU A 959 -19.32 33.41 -65.97
N GLN A 960 -19.04 34.66 -65.58
CA GLN A 960 -18.98 35.79 -66.50
C GLN A 960 -17.56 36.40 -66.49
N THR A 961 -16.89 36.42 -67.62
CA THR A 961 -15.58 37.06 -67.77
C THR A 961 -15.78 38.59 -67.91
N LEU A 962 -15.04 39.33 -67.06
CA LEU A 962 -15.04 40.79 -67.04
C LEU A 962 -13.74 41.28 -67.65
N GLY A 963 -13.80 41.87 -68.90
CA GLY A 963 -12.61 42.40 -69.58
C GLY A 963 -12.11 41.53 -70.74
N GLY A 964 -12.03 42.07 -71.94
CA GLY A 964 -11.72 41.33 -73.18
C GLY A 964 -12.97 40.87 -73.90
N THR A 965 -12.91 39.88 -74.78
CA THR A 965 -14.12 39.25 -75.41
C THR A 965 -14.98 38.62 -74.30
N ALA A 966 -16.12 39.27 -73.99
CA ALA A 966 -17.07 38.86 -73.00
C ALA A 966 -17.61 37.44 -73.28
N GLY A 967 -17.17 36.50 -72.45
CA GLY A 967 -17.69 35.13 -72.51
C GLY A 967 -18.50 34.81 -71.22
N SER A 968 -19.71 34.27 -71.46
CA SER A 968 -20.49 33.69 -70.33
C SER A 968 -20.45 32.17 -70.43
N LEU A 969 -20.25 31.52 -69.37
CA LEU A 969 -20.28 30.06 -69.26
C LEU A 969 -21.31 29.64 -68.18
N LEU A 970 -22.31 28.87 -68.56
CA LEU A 970 -23.30 28.28 -67.67
C LEU A 970 -22.82 26.86 -67.32
N ARG A 971 -22.62 26.55 -66.15
CA ARG A 971 -22.28 25.18 -65.61
C ARG A 971 -23.41 24.64 -64.77
N MET A 972 -23.81 23.43 -65.03
CA MET A 972 -24.83 22.68 -64.33
C MET A 972 -24.16 21.39 -63.75
N ASP A 973 -24.16 21.20 -62.47
CA ASP A 973 -23.68 19.99 -61.85
C ASP A 973 -24.86 19.23 -61.23
N TYR A 974 -25.05 17.95 -61.62
CA TYR A 974 -26.04 17.05 -61.05
C TYR A 974 -25.38 15.85 -60.39
N MET A 975 -25.57 15.68 -59.11
CA MET A 975 -25.06 14.54 -58.34
C MET A 975 -25.97 13.34 -58.49
N LEU A 976 -25.53 12.32 -59.23
CA LEU A 976 -26.21 11.02 -59.37
C LEU A 976 -26.04 10.15 -58.14
N SER A 977 -24.92 10.25 -57.45
CA SER A 977 -24.60 9.61 -56.16
C SER A 977 -23.42 10.32 -55.48
N GLU A 978 -23.02 9.91 -54.25
CA GLU A 978 -21.85 10.45 -53.57
C GLU A 978 -20.54 10.35 -54.40
N ARG A 979 -20.49 9.45 -55.40
CA ARG A 979 -19.29 9.18 -56.20
C ARG A 979 -19.43 9.63 -57.66
N TRP A 980 -20.64 9.80 -58.17
CA TRP A 980 -20.90 10.12 -59.55
C TRP A 980 -21.57 11.48 -59.69
N ARG A 981 -20.99 12.35 -60.52
CA ARG A 981 -21.52 13.68 -60.85
C ARG A 981 -21.55 13.86 -62.36
N LEU A 982 -22.68 14.29 -62.82
CA LEU A 982 -22.86 14.72 -64.20
C LEU A 982 -22.69 16.24 -64.27
N ARG A 983 -21.84 16.71 -65.20
CA ARG A 983 -21.55 18.15 -65.36
C ARG A 983 -21.93 18.47 -66.81
N ALA A 984 -22.71 19.52 -67.02
CA ALA A 984 -22.99 20.09 -68.32
C ALA A 984 -22.52 21.55 -68.33
N THR A 985 -21.84 21.95 -69.35
CA THR A 985 -21.39 23.34 -69.56
C THR A 985 -21.92 23.86 -70.89
N ALA A 986 -22.43 25.10 -70.86
CA ALA A 986 -23.01 25.76 -72.10
C ALA A 986 -22.49 27.21 -72.13
N GLY A 987 -21.97 27.66 -73.27
CA GLY A 987 -21.41 28.99 -73.49
C GLY A 987 -20.44 29.04 -74.63
N ALA A 988 -19.24 29.59 -74.40
CA ALA A 988 -18.15 29.64 -75.39
C ALA A 988 -17.73 28.24 -75.89
N GLU A 989 -17.86 27.24 -75.00
CA GLU A 989 -17.70 25.83 -75.30
C GLU A 989 -18.87 25.07 -74.65
N ASN A 990 -19.44 24.09 -75.37
CA ASN A 990 -20.47 23.24 -74.89
C ASN A 990 -19.86 21.85 -74.57
N ALA A 991 -19.98 21.36 -73.36
CA ALA A 991 -19.41 20.09 -72.94
C ALA A 991 -20.33 19.37 -71.93
N GLY A 992 -20.24 18.07 -71.92
CA GLY A 992 -20.86 17.23 -70.89
C GLY A 992 -19.90 16.19 -70.34
N ASP A 993 -19.68 16.22 -69.06
CA ASP A 993 -18.71 15.38 -68.39
C ASP A 993 -19.40 14.49 -67.36
N ILE A 994 -18.91 13.28 -67.22
CA ILE A 994 -19.30 12.36 -66.13
C ILE A 994 -18.07 12.24 -65.22
N LEU A 995 -18.17 12.76 -63.98
CA LEU A 995 -17.08 12.80 -63.01
C LEU A 995 -17.30 11.70 -61.97
N PHE A 996 -16.27 10.88 -61.78
CA PHE A 996 -16.22 9.89 -60.72
C PHE A 996 -15.17 10.33 -59.69
N THR A 997 -15.59 10.43 -58.41
CA THR A 997 -14.71 10.83 -57.32
C THR A 997 -14.47 9.66 -56.39
N LEU A 998 -13.22 9.22 -56.24
CA LEU A 998 -12.78 8.25 -55.26
C LEU A 998 -12.03 8.99 -54.14
N ARG A 999 -12.47 8.81 -52.90
CA ARG A 999 -11.72 9.33 -51.74
C ARG A 999 -10.96 8.16 -51.13
N PHE A 1000 -9.70 8.33 -50.94
CA PHE A 1000 -8.84 7.43 -50.16
C PHE A 1000 -8.67 8.06 -48.78
N ASP A 1001 -9.08 7.35 -47.70
CA ASP A 1001 -8.87 7.75 -46.29
C ASP A 1001 -7.48 7.32 -45.80
#